data_91402578e9ac978ea742a07cf5d9ef69
#
_entry.id   91402578e9ac978ea742a07cf5d9ef69
#
_cell.length_a   1.000
_cell.length_b   1.000
_cell.length_c   1.000
_cell.angle_alpha   90.00
_cell.angle_beta   90.00
_cell.angle_gamma   90.00
#
_symmetry.space_group_name_H-M   'P 1'
#
loop_
_entity.id
_entity.type
_entity.pdbx_description
1 polymer ?
#
loop_
_entity_poly.entity_id
_entity_poly.type
_entity_poly.pdbx_seq_one_letter_code
_entity_poly.pdbx_strand_id
1 'polypeptide(L)'
;MTARPLQIFLGFIFILASALSLHAGLQRLPFDAWPSLPFDAASMSIDQVILAFSLMPRMAVAILAGAMLGLSGALFQQLLRNPIADPSTLGISAGAQLAIVIATLFFPSVLDGNRVWVALAGASVAASIVFLLGWRRSFEPVTMVVSGLLVGITAASLAAALTLAQGEYLMSLVVWNGGSLSQQDWSNVILLGFQLLAGLVLTALLIRPLTVLGLGDSGAQSLGLSLFSVRLAVAAVAVMLAAFVAAAVGLVSFIGLAAPALTRAFGVRRSSSVLFLSPLLGGLLLWFCDGLVQLLASTTAEVFPTGAVTALIGGPLLLWLLPKIRPTDVTSGEGAEPAKRRQLAALLPVLVLMAVLVFAGLVIGRGPEGWTMLTTGDLESLLPFRWPRLAAAMAAGGLLAMAGALLQRLTGNPMASPEVIGVSGGAGLGFAAAITIFPAAGLFELFSGAGIGAALVMILVLFFAVRRHLAPEKILLAGIAVSSLCSAVLSALLAIGDQRAWQILAWLSGSGSTATPASAVFLAIISAVLLAASLSLTRWLTILPLGRDVPVSLGLPLSVARIAVIAVAGIATGAASLLVGPLSFVGLMAPHIALRAGFTMPRGHLLASFLFGAVLMALSDLGARTVTFPYELPLGLFAALAGAPYLIWLSGRR
;
A
#
# COMPACT_ATOMS: atom_id res chain seq x y z
N MET A 1 36.61 -0.71 -2.61
CA MET A 1 36.13 0.68 -2.75
C MET A 1 35.72 1.18 -1.39
N THR A 2 36.21 2.31 -0.99
CA THR A 2 36.23 2.83 0.38
C THR A 2 34.82 3.14 0.91
N ALA A 3 34.53 2.66 2.12
CA ALA A 3 33.30 2.97 2.86
C ALA A 3 33.16 4.48 3.26
N ARG A 4 34.07 5.32 2.82
CA ARG A 4 34.14 6.75 3.12
C ARG A 4 32.84 7.54 2.83
N PRO A 5 32.17 7.41 1.65
CA PRO A 5 30.95 8.19 1.41
C PRO A 5 29.78 7.78 2.31
N LEU A 6 29.67 6.51 2.69
CA LEU A 6 28.66 6.05 3.64
C LEU A 6 28.97 6.58 5.05
N GLN A 7 30.22 6.56 5.49
CA GLN A 7 30.62 7.08 6.80
C GLN A 7 30.36 8.58 6.92
N ILE A 8 30.66 9.35 5.85
CA ILE A 8 30.37 10.79 5.80
C ILE A 8 28.84 11.01 5.89
N PHE A 9 28.05 10.24 5.16
CA PHE A 9 26.60 10.35 5.17
C PHE A 9 26.01 9.99 6.55
N LEU A 10 26.49 8.91 7.17
CA LEU A 10 26.07 8.53 8.53
C LEU A 10 26.42 9.62 9.55
N GLY A 11 27.65 10.17 9.47
CA GLY A 11 28.06 11.27 10.33
C GLY A 11 27.21 12.53 10.13
N PHE A 12 26.88 12.85 8.87
CA PHE A 12 26.04 14.01 8.55
C PHE A 12 24.62 13.87 9.11
N ILE A 13 23.95 12.70 8.90
CA ILE A 13 22.61 12.45 9.47
C ILE A 13 22.66 12.45 11.01
N PHE A 14 23.70 11.83 11.59
CA PHE A 14 23.88 11.83 13.04
C PHE A 14 23.95 13.24 13.60
N ILE A 15 24.75 14.12 13.00
CA ILE A 15 24.89 15.53 13.43
C ILE A 15 23.53 16.25 13.29
N LEU A 16 22.84 16.08 12.17
CA LEU A 16 21.53 16.71 11.97
C LEU A 16 20.48 16.21 12.97
N ALA A 17 20.38 14.91 13.18
CA ALA A 17 19.43 14.32 14.12
C ALA A 17 19.75 14.78 15.56
N SER A 18 21.05 14.81 15.93
CA SER A 18 21.48 15.32 17.24
C SER A 18 21.15 16.81 17.42
N ALA A 19 21.38 17.63 16.39
CA ALA A 19 21.07 19.05 16.42
C ALA A 19 19.57 19.32 16.59
N LEU A 20 18.72 18.56 15.88
CA LEU A 20 17.25 18.64 16.01
C LEU A 20 16.78 18.24 17.41
N SER A 21 17.30 17.13 17.95
CA SER A 21 16.95 16.69 19.31
C SER A 21 17.44 17.66 20.38
N LEU A 22 18.66 18.21 20.21
CA LEU A 22 19.19 19.23 21.09
C LEU A 22 18.33 20.50 21.04
N HIS A 23 17.93 20.93 19.84
CA HIS A 23 17.04 22.10 19.68
C HIS A 23 15.70 21.88 20.39
N ALA A 24 15.07 20.70 20.23
CA ALA A 24 13.81 20.37 20.91
C ALA A 24 13.95 20.37 22.45
N GLY A 25 15.09 19.90 22.98
CA GLY A 25 15.39 19.93 24.39
C GLY A 25 15.63 21.37 24.92
N LEU A 26 16.40 22.18 24.17
CA LEU A 26 16.72 23.56 24.53
C LEU A 26 15.53 24.52 24.45
N GLN A 27 14.55 24.23 23.61
CA GLN A 27 13.28 24.98 23.60
C GLN A 27 12.49 24.83 24.90
N ARG A 28 12.71 23.76 25.67
CA ARG A 28 12.04 23.48 26.94
C ARG A 28 12.85 23.97 28.14
N LEU A 29 14.14 23.62 28.16
CA LEU A 29 15.03 23.86 29.27
C LEU A 29 16.43 24.22 28.80
N PRO A 30 17.11 25.22 29.42
CA PRO A 30 18.52 25.45 29.19
C PRO A 30 19.34 24.24 29.64
N PHE A 31 20.49 24.02 29.01
CA PHE A 31 21.29 22.80 29.17
C PHE A 31 21.74 22.53 30.63
N ASP A 32 22.00 23.56 31.40
CA ASP A 32 22.36 23.49 32.81
C ASP A 32 21.24 23.01 33.73
N ALA A 33 19.98 23.15 33.30
CA ALA A 33 18.80 22.67 34.01
C ALA A 33 18.36 21.25 33.62
N TRP A 34 19.11 20.56 32.76
CA TRP A 34 18.75 19.21 32.33
C TRP A 34 18.84 18.21 33.49
N PRO A 35 17.92 17.21 33.54
CA PRO A 35 17.91 16.25 34.63
C PRO A 35 19.14 15.34 34.61
N SER A 36 19.72 15.08 35.78
CA SER A 36 20.82 14.13 35.96
C SER A 36 20.31 12.71 36.29
N LEU A 37 21.06 11.70 35.92
CA LEU A 37 20.75 10.31 36.30
C LEU A 37 21.12 10.00 37.75
N PRO A 38 20.31 9.17 38.48
CA PRO A 38 19.06 8.53 38.04
C PRO A 38 17.90 9.51 38.03
N PHE A 39 16.94 9.31 37.10
CA PHE A 39 15.77 10.18 37.02
C PHE A 39 14.79 9.89 38.17
N ASP A 40 14.51 10.88 39.00
CA ASP A 40 13.50 10.84 40.05
C ASP A 40 12.40 11.88 39.76
N ALA A 41 11.26 11.39 39.26
CA ALA A 41 10.14 12.24 38.87
C ALA A 41 9.58 13.08 40.01
N ALA A 42 9.73 12.63 41.28
CA ALA A 42 9.20 13.36 42.44
C ALA A 42 9.99 14.63 42.75
N SER A 43 11.26 14.70 42.36
CA SER A 43 12.16 15.84 42.60
C SER A 43 12.30 16.80 41.41
N MET A 44 11.69 16.45 40.24
CA MET A 44 11.85 17.19 39.00
C MET A 44 10.75 18.20 38.73
N SER A 45 11.09 19.29 38.04
CA SER A 45 10.11 20.18 37.43
C SER A 45 9.35 19.51 36.29
N ILE A 46 8.17 20.03 35.93
CA ILE A 46 7.34 19.46 34.81
C ILE A 46 8.15 19.37 33.52
N ASP A 47 8.93 20.39 33.17
CA ASP A 47 9.74 20.39 31.96
C ASP A 47 10.89 19.37 32.02
N GLN A 48 11.48 19.15 33.20
CA GLN A 48 12.46 18.07 33.41
C GLN A 48 11.82 16.69 33.26
N VAL A 49 10.61 16.48 33.78
CA VAL A 49 9.86 15.23 33.62
C VAL A 49 9.54 14.99 32.14
N ILE A 50 9.09 16.00 31.40
CA ILE A 50 8.84 15.87 29.94
C ILE A 50 10.14 15.51 29.21
N LEU A 51 11.26 16.14 29.56
CA LEU A 51 12.54 15.83 28.92
C LEU A 51 12.98 14.39 29.23
N ALA A 52 12.96 13.97 30.49
CA ALA A 52 13.44 12.69 30.97
C ALA A 52 12.56 11.50 30.59
N PHE A 53 11.23 11.67 30.61
CA PHE A 53 10.27 10.56 30.42
C PHE A 53 9.47 10.62 29.11
N SER A 54 9.57 11.72 28.34
CA SER A 54 8.94 11.79 27.02
C SER A 54 9.96 11.99 25.89
N LEU A 55 10.75 13.06 25.88
CA LEU A 55 11.65 13.38 24.76
C LEU A 55 12.84 12.41 24.66
N MET A 56 13.51 12.08 25.77
CA MET A 56 14.63 11.12 25.74
C MET A 56 14.19 9.70 25.36
N PRO A 57 13.14 9.11 25.95
CA PRO A 57 12.63 7.82 25.51
C PRO A 57 12.16 7.83 24.06
N ARG A 58 11.52 8.90 23.59
CA ARG A 58 11.09 9.07 22.20
C ARG A 58 12.27 8.97 21.22
N MET A 59 13.38 9.67 21.51
CA MET A 59 14.61 9.57 20.71
C MET A 59 15.15 8.14 20.69
N ALA A 60 15.22 7.48 21.85
CA ALA A 60 15.72 6.11 21.96
C ALA A 60 14.83 5.12 21.18
N VAL A 61 13.50 5.25 21.29
CA VAL A 61 12.53 4.45 20.53
C VAL A 61 12.69 4.70 19.03
N ALA A 62 12.90 5.93 18.57
CA ALA A 62 13.15 6.24 17.17
C ALA A 62 14.37 5.49 16.63
N ILE A 63 15.49 5.48 17.38
CA ILE A 63 16.71 4.77 16.99
C ILE A 63 16.47 3.26 16.96
N LEU A 64 15.86 2.69 18.00
CA LEU A 64 15.63 1.24 18.11
C LEU A 64 14.63 0.74 17.05
N ALA A 65 13.49 1.42 16.91
CA ALA A 65 12.46 1.06 15.92
C ALA A 65 12.99 1.19 14.49
N GLY A 66 13.73 2.28 14.20
CA GLY A 66 14.37 2.46 12.91
C GLY A 66 15.42 1.38 12.61
N ALA A 67 16.19 0.98 13.62
CA ALA A 67 17.16 -0.11 13.49
C ALA A 67 16.47 -1.47 13.22
N MET A 68 15.38 -1.77 13.92
CA MET A 68 14.59 -2.98 13.69
C MET A 68 13.97 -3.02 12.30
N LEU A 69 13.41 -1.91 11.83
CA LEU A 69 12.87 -1.81 10.47
C LEU A 69 13.96 -1.94 9.41
N GLY A 70 15.11 -1.28 9.61
CA GLY A 70 16.26 -1.40 8.71
C GLY A 70 16.80 -2.83 8.60
N LEU A 71 16.83 -3.57 9.72
CA LEU A 71 17.22 -4.98 9.75
C LEU A 71 16.17 -5.85 9.07
N SER A 72 14.89 -5.68 9.40
CA SER A 72 13.78 -6.39 8.79
C SER A 72 13.75 -6.20 7.28
N GLY A 73 13.89 -4.94 6.82
CA GLY A 73 13.95 -4.64 5.39
C GLY A 73 15.14 -5.28 4.68
N ALA A 74 16.33 -5.27 5.31
CA ALA A 74 17.51 -5.94 4.75
C ALA A 74 17.32 -7.45 4.62
N LEU A 75 16.69 -8.10 5.60
CA LEU A 75 16.33 -9.52 5.56
C LEU A 75 15.34 -9.81 4.44
N PHE A 76 14.25 -9.03 4.31
CA PHE A 76 13.27 -9.21 3.25
C PHE A 76 13.85 -8.98 1.85
N GLN A 77 14.67 -7.95 1.67
CA GLN A 77 15.29 -7.68 0.37
C GLN A 77 16.25 -8.79 -0.05
N GLN A 78 16.93 -9.43 0.89
CA GLN A 78 17.78 -10.59 0.60
C GLN A 78 16.95 -11.85 0.34
N LEU A 79 15.93 -12.10 1.17
CA LEU A 79 15.03 -13.25 1.05
C LEU A 79 14.29 -13.26 -0.29
N LEU A 80 13.68 -12.12 -0.64
CA LEU A 80 12.86 -11.95 -1.84
C LEU A 80 13.70 -11.58 -3.08
N ARG A 81 15.01 -11.39 -2.92
CA ARG A 81 15.93 -10.90 -3.98
C ARG A 81 15.38 -9.67 -4.71
N ASN A 82 14.61 -8.86 -3.99
CA ASN A 82 13.95 -7.68 -4.51
C ASN A 82 14.39 -6.45 -3.70
N PRO A 83 15.10 -5.46 -4.32
CA PRO A 83 15.62 -4.30 -3.62
C PRO A 83 14.54 -3.34 -3.08
N ILE A 84 13.30 -3.52 -3.51
CA ILE A 84 12.14 -2.72 -3.06
C ILE A 84 11.22 -3.48 -2.09
N ALA A 85 11.60 -4.68 -1.64
CA ALA A 85 10.85 -5.38 -0.62
C ALA A 85 10.89 -4.62 0.71
N ASP A 86 9.72 -4.46 1.32
CA ASP A 86 9.52 -3.77 2.60
C ASP A 86 8.66 -4.64 3.52
N PRO A 87 8.89 -4.63 4.83
CA PRO A 87 8.04 -5.32 5.82
C PRO A 87 6.56 -4.99 5.70
N SER A 88 6.21 -3.75 5.35
CA SER A 88 4.82 -3.31 5.19
C SER A 88 4.09 -4.07 4.07
N THR A 89 4.81 -4.59 3.07
CA THR A 89 4.21 -5.33 1.95
C THR A 89 3.66 -6.71 2.33
N LEU A 90 3.97 -7.22 3.52
CA LEU A 90 3.47 -8.51 4.01
C LEU A 90 2.19 -8.43 4.87
N GLY A 91 1.53 -7.28 4.88
CA GLY A 91 0.25 -7.12 5.57
C GLY A 91 0.32 -7.14 7.10
N ILE A 92 1.52 -7.20 7.69
CA ILE A 92 1.76 -7.30 9.14
C ILE A 92 1.13 -6.12 9.87
N SER A 93 1.41 -4.93 9.37
CA SER A 93 0.94 -3.67 9.94
C SER A 93 -0.58 -3.54 9.86
N ALA A 94 -1.18 -3.94 8.74
CA ALA A 94 -2.63 -3.93 8.57
C ALA A 94 -3.32 -4.96 9.49
N GLY A 95 -2.68 -6.10 9.74
CA GLY A 95 -3.15 -7.09 10.72
C GLY A 95 -3.13 -6.55 12.15
N ALA A 96 -2.06 -5.85 12.53
CA ALA A 96 -1.98 -5.17 13.84
C ALA A 96 -3.09 -4.13 14.01
N GLN A 97 -3.29 -3.29 12.99
CA GLN A 97 -4.35 -2.29 12.95
C GLN A 97 -5.74 -2.91 13.11
N LEU A 98 -6.05 -3.93 12.32
CA LEU A 98 -7.34 -4.61 12.38
C LEU A 98 -7.61 -5.19 13.78
N ALA A 99 -6.61 -5.81 14.40
CA ALA A 99 -6.77 -6.36 15.75
C ALA A 99 -7.05 -5.27 16.79
N ILE A 100 -6.38 -4.13 16.71
CA ILE A 100 -6.63 -2.99 17.60
C ILE A 100 -8.04 -2.43 17.37
N VAL A 101 -8.48 -2.27 16.12
CA VAL A 101 -9.84 -1.81 15.79
C VAL A 101 -10.88 -2.78 16.37
N ILE A 102 -10.73 -4.08 16.16
CA ILE A 102 -11.63 -5.11 16.69
C ILE A 102 -11.64 -5.07 18.23
N ALA A 103 -10.47 -5.00 18.86
CA ALA A 103 -10.38 -4.96 20.32
C ALA A 103 -11.03 -3.69 20.89
N THR A 104 -10.81 -2.53 20.24
CA THR A 104 -11.44 -1.26 20.68
C THR A 104 -12.97 -1.34 20.62
N LEU A 105 -13.53 -2.02 19.61
CA LEU A 105 -14.97 -2.10 19.42
C LEU A 105 -15.66 -3.13 20.30
N PHE A 106 -15.06 -4.33 20.42
CA PHE A 106 -15.75 -5.48 21.02
C PHE A 106 -15.15 -5.88 22.37
N PHE A 107 -13.91 -5.50 22.66
CA PHE A 107 -13.19 -5.93 23.86
C PHE A 107 -12.33 -4.79 24.44
N PRO A 108 -12.90 -3.58 24.73
CA PRO A 108 -12.11 -2.42 25.15
C PRO A 108 -11.27 -2.66 26.40
N SER A 109 -11.77 -3.46 27.34
CA SER A 109 -11.05 -3.82 28.56
C SER A 109 -9.76 -4.61 28.32
N VAL A 110 -9.62 -5.30 27.18
CA VAL A 110 -8.38 -6.01 26.82
C VAL A 110 -7.27 -5.04 26.41
N LEU A 111 -7.61 -3.82 26.01
CA LEU A 111 -6.62 -2.81 25.60
C LEU A 111 -5.94 -2.12 26.77
N ASP A 112 -6.52 -2.17 27.97
CA ASP A 112 -5.96 -1.53 29.17
C ASP A 112 -4.62 -2.18 29.56
N GLY A 113 -3.52 -1.48 29.26
CA GLY A 113 -2.16 -1.98 29.44
C GLY A 113 -1.67 -3.05 28.45
N ASN A 114 -2.55 -3.58 27.55
CA ASN A 114 -2.24 -4.70 26.66
C ASN A 114 -2.22 -4.33 25.17
N ARG A 115 -2.30 -3.07 24.81
CA ARG A 115 -2.39 -2.62 23.40
C ARG A 115 -1.30 -3.21 22.50
N VAL A 116 -0.07 -3.26 23.00
CA VAL A 116 1.09 -3.82 22.27
C VAL A 116 0.88 -5.30 21.97
N TRP A 117 0.37 -6.06 22.94
CA TRP A 117 0.12 -7.49 22.76
C TRP A 117 -1.01 -7.80 21.79
N VAL A 118 -2.08 -6.98 21.79
CA VAL A 118 -3.18 -7.07 20.82
C VAL A 118 -2.66 -6.79 19.41
N ALA A 119 -1.88 -5.74 19.23
CA ALA A 119 -1.27 -5.41 17.94
C ALA A 119 -0.34 -6.54 17.45
N LEU A 120 0.50 -7.08 18.36
CA LEU A 120 1.39 -8.18 18.06
C LEU A 120 0.61 -9.45 17.67
N ALA A 121 -0.48 -9.76 18.36
CA ALA A 121 -1.35 -10.89 18.01
C ALA A 121 -1.94 -10.72 16.60
N GLY A 122 -2.47 -9.55 16.26
CA GLY A 122 -3.00 -9.25 14.92
C GLY A 122 -1.94 -9.35 13.82
N ALA A 123 -0.76 -8.78 14.06
CA ALA A 123 0.39 -8.90 13.17
C ALA A 123 0.80 -10.36 12.95
N SER A 124 0.82 -11.15 14.04
CA SER A 124 1.17 -12.58 14.02
C SER A 124 0.14 -13.42 13.26
N VAL A 125 -1.15 -13.11 13.40
CA VAL A 125 -2.23 -13.78 12.65
C VAL A 125 -2.08 -13.47 11.15
N ALA A 126 -1.89 -12.22 10.77
CA ALA A 126 -1.68 -11.83 9.38
C ALA A 126 -0.44 -12.53 8.78
N ALA A 127 0.68 -12.52 9.49
CA ALA A 127 1.90 -13.21 9.10
C ALA A 127 1.70 -14.73 8.97
N SER A 128 0.97 -15.34 9.91
CA SER A 128 0.67 -16.78 9.88
C SER A 128 -0.17 -17.15 8.66
N ILE A 129 -1.14 -16.32 8.27
CA ILE A 129 -1.93 -16.53 7.04
C ILE A 129 -1.01 -16.46 5.82
N VAL A 130 -0.11 -15.45 5.74
CA VAL A 130 0.85 -15.31 4.64
C VAL A 130 1.79 -16.52 4.57
N PHE A 131 2.29 -17.00 5.72
CA PHE A 131 3.15 -18.17 5.77
C PHE A 131 2.40 -19.46 5.39
N LEU A 132 1.15 -19.62 5.81
CA LEU A 132 0.32 -20.76 5.43
C LEU A 132 0.10 -20.80 3.90
N LEU A 133 -0.12 -19.63 3.29
CA LEU A 133 -0.26 -19.51 1.84
C LEU A 133 1.06 -19.78 1.10
N GLY A 134 2.18 -19.32 1.65
CA GLY A 134 3.52 -19.56 1.10
C GLY A 134 4.04 -20.99 1.31
N TRP A 135 3.51 -21.72 2.30
CA TRP A 135 3.97 -23.05 2.70
C TRP A 135 4.04 -24.04 1.54
N ARG A 136 2.95 -24.17 0.77
CA ARG A 136 2.85 -25.12 -0.35
C ARG A 136 3.84 -24.87 -1.47
N ARG A 137 4.42 -23.66 -1.55
CA ARG A 137 5.40 -23.22 -2.56
C ARG A 137 6.79 -22.98 -2.00
N SER A 138 7.12 -23.61 -0.87
CA SER A 138 8.42 -23.45 -0.24
C SER A 138 8.83 -21.98 -0.05
N PHE A 139 7.85 -21.13 0.26
CA PHE A 139 8.02 -19.67 0.45
C PHE A 139 8.63 -18.97 -0.77
N GLU A 140 8.17 -19.31 -1.95
CA GLU A 140 8.57 -18.61 -3.18
C GLU A 140 8.34 -17.10 -3.04
N PRO A 141 9.35 -16.25 -3.39
CA PRO A 141 9.28 -14.81 -3.18
C PRO A 141 8.03 -14.13 -3.74
N VAL A 142 7.64 -14.47 -4.97
CA VAL A 142 6.45 -13.89 -5.63
C VAL A 142 5.17 -14.24 -4.86
N THR A 143 5.04 -15.51 -4.47
CA THR A 143 3.88 -15.99 -3.70
C THR A 143 3.78 -15.30 -2.34
N MET A 144 4.90 -15.08 -1.66
CA MET A 144 4.95 -14.39 -0.36
C MET A 144 4.49 -12.92 -0.48
N VAL A 145 4.99 -12.19 -1.49
CA VAL A 145 4.61 -10.79 -1.73
C VAL A 145 3.13 -10.69 -2.07
N VAL A 146 2.64 -11.55 -2.97
CA VAL A 146 1.22 -11.58 -3.36
C VAL A 146 0.32 -11.87 -2.16
N SER A 147 0.64 -12.92 -1.40
CA SER A 147 -0.13 -13.28 -0.21
C SER A 147 -0.13 -12.17 0.84
N GLY A 148 1.03 -11.53 1.05
CA GLY A 148 1.16 -10.39 1.95
C GLY A 148 0.32 -9.19 1.54
N LEU A 149 0.36 -8.82 0.25
CA LEU A 149 -0.46 -7.76 -0.31
C LEU A 149 -1.96 -8.05 -0.12
N LEU A 150 -2.38 -9.30 -0.38
CA LEU A 150 -3.76 -9.74 -0.24
C LEU A 150 -4.27 -9.62 1.20
N VAL A 151 -3.51 -10.19 2.13
CA VAL A 151 -3.83 -10.13 3.56
C VAL A 151 -3.83 -8.69 4.04
N GLY A 152 -2.83 -7.91 3.62
CA GLY A 152 -2.69 -6.50 4.01
C GLY A 152 -3.85 -5.64 3.55
N ILE A 153 -4.23 -5.71 2.27
CA ILE A 153 -5.35 -4.90 1.75
C ILE A 153 -6.68 -5.36 2.37
N THR A 154 -6.89 -6.66 2.54
CA THR A 154 -8.12 -7.18 3.17
C THR A 154 -8.24 -6.70 4.62
N ALA A 155 -7.16 -6.80 5.40
CA ALA A 155 -7.13 -6.34 6.78
C ALA A 155 -7.32 -4.82 6.88
N ALA A 156 -6.65 -4.04 6.03
CA ALA A 156 -6.78 -2.58 6.00
C ALA A 156 -8.19 -2.13 5.58
N SER A 157 -8.79 -2.78 4.58
CA SER A 157 -10.16 -2.48 4.13
C SER A 157 -11.19 -2.81 5.22
N LEU A 158 -11.01 -3.93 5.92
CA LEU A 158 -11.90 -4.30 7.03
C LEU A 158 -11.74 -3.35 8.22
N ALA A 159 -10.51 -2.96 8.56
CA ALA A 159 -10.24 -1.97 9.61
C ALA A 159 -10.87 -0.61 9.26
N ALA A 160 -10.70 -0.13 8.03
CA ALA A 160 -11.31 1.11 7.56
C ALA A 160 -12.84 1.05 7.59
N ALA A 161 -13.44 -0.07 7.15
CA ALA A 161 -14.89 -0.24 7.17
C ALA A 161 -15.46 -0.23 8.61
N LEU A 162 -14.82 -0.93 9.54
CA LEU A 162 -15.21 -0.93 10.94
C LEU A 162 -15.05 0.48 11.56
N THR A 163 -13.99 1.19 11.21
CA THR A 163 -13.76 2.56 11.67
C THR A 163 -14.86 3.50 11.17
N LEU A 164 -15.20 3.42 9.87
CA LEU A 164 -16.26 4.25 9.28
C LEU A 164 -17.66 3.92 9.83
N ALA A 165 -17.95 2.65 10.08
CA ALA A 165 -19.24 2.22 10.60
C ALA A 165 -19.53 2.73 12.02
N GLN A 166 -18.50 2.99 12.84
CA GLN A 166 -18.63 3.40 14.23
C GLN A 166 -18.39 4.91 14.47
N GLY A 167 -18.15 5.65 13.39
CA GLY A 167 -18.08 7.12 13.44
C GLY A 167 -16.82 7.66 14.14
N GLU A 168 -16.95 8.86 14.68
CA GLU A 168 -15.84 9.65 15.25
C GLU A 168 -15.12 8.98 16.44
N TYR A 169 -15.75 8.02 17.10
CA TYR A 169 -15.17 7.33 18.26
C TYR A 169 -13.82 6.66 17.97
N LEU A 170 -13.58 6.25 16.73
CA LEU A 170 -12.34 5.58 16.32
C LEU A 170 -11.30 6.49 15.65
N MET A 171 -11.52 7.82 15.61
CA MET A 171 -10.55 8.75 14.98
C MET A 171 -9.17 8.69 15.61
N SER A 172 -9.08 8.45 16.93
CA SER A 172 -7.79 8.26 17.61
C SER A 172 -6.97 7.10 17.02
N LEU A 173 -7.63 6.08 16.48
CA LEU A 173 -6.96 4.95 15.80
C LEU A 173 -6.46 5.32 14.41
N VAL A 174 -7.11 6.26 13.73
CA VAL A 174 -6.62 6.79 12.44
C VAL A 174 -5.31 7.56 12.65
N VAL A 175 -5.24 8.37 13.70
CA VAL A 175 -4.01 9.07 14.10
C VAL A 175 -2.90 8.09 14.44
N TRP A 176 -3.22 7.04 15.22
CA TRP A 176 -2.24 6.00 15.57
C TRP A 176 -1.69 5.27 14.33
N ASN A 177 -2.52 5.05 13.31
CA ASN A 177 -2.08 4.48 12.03
C ASN A 177 -1.01 5.31 11.33
N GLY A 178 -0.97 6.60 11.55
CA GLY A 178 0.08 7.47 11.01
C GLY A 178 1.47 7.23 11.63
N GLY A 179 1.56 6.39 12.67
CA GLY A 179 2.78 6.15 13.43
C GLY A 179 3.09 7.28 14.43
N SER A 180 3.19 6.94 15.70
CA SER A 180 3.53 7.89 16.76
C SER A 180 4.70 7.37 17.58
N LEU A 181 5.76 8.15 17.66
CA LEU A 181 6.92 7.90 18.53
C LEU A 181 6.78 8.52 19.90
N SER A 182 5.63 9.14 20.21
CA SER A 182 5.37 9.73 21.52
C SER A 182 5.45 8.68 22.62
N GLN A 183 6.23 8.97 23.68
CA GLN A 183 6.46 8.09 24.80
C GLN A 183 6.11 8.82 26.12
N GLN A 184 5.79 8.03 27.15
CA GLN A 184 5.50 8.52 28.51
C GLN A 184 6.44 7.91 29.55
N ASP A 185 7.22 6.90 29.17
CA ASP A 185 8.17 6.20 30.02
C ASP A 185 9.25 5.46 29.20
N TRP A 186 10.13 4.73 29.89
CA TRP A 186 11.22 3.96 29.29
C TRP A 186 10.86 2.51 28.96
N SER A 187 9.64 2.06 29.21
CA SER A 187 9.23 0.65 29.06
C SER A 187 9.42 0.15 27.63
N ASN A 188 8.95 0.92 26.65
CA ASN A 188 9.13 0.58 25.23
C ASN A 188 10.60 0.60 24.77
N VAL A 189 11.44 1.46 25.34
CA VAL A 189 12.89 1.49 25.05
C VAL A 189 13.54 0.17 25.49
N ILE A 190 13.25 -0.27 26.71
CA ILE A 190 13.79 -1.52 27.26
C ILE A 190 13.31 -2.70 26.43
N LEU A 191 12.01 -2.78 26.14
CA LEU A 191 11.41 -3.87 25.37
C LEU A 191 11.98 -3.96 23.96
N LEU A 192 11.99 -2.85 23.20
CA LEU A 192 12.54 -2.79 21.85
C LEU A 192 14.06 -3.08 21.84
N GLY A 193 14.78 -2.65 22.87
CA GLY A 193 16.21 -2.95 23.03
C GLY A 193 16.48 -4.45 23.11
N PHE A 194 15.75 -5.18 23.95
CA PHE A 194 15.85 -6.64 24.03
C PHE A 194 15.42 -7.33 22.73
N GLN A 195 14.35 -6.85 22.09
CA GLN A 195 13.86 -7.40 20.83
C GLN A 195 14.85 -7.17 19.68
N LEU A 196 15.47 -6.01 19.59
CA LEU A 196 16.51 -5.73 18.61
C LEU A 196 17.74 -6.61 18.84
N LEU A 197 18.18 -6.76 20.09
CA LEU A 197 19.31 -7.62 20.43
C LEU A 197 19.04 -9.08 20.03
N ALA A 198 17.87 -9.61 20.36
CA ALA A 198 17.44 -10.94 19.94
C ALA A 198 17.42 -11.08 18.41
N GLY A 199 16.86 -10.09 17.71
CA GLY A 199 16.82 -10.04 16.25
C GLY A 199 18.23 -10.01 15.60
N LEU A 200 19.15 -9.26 16.19
CA LEU A 200 20.55 -9.22 15.72
C LEU A 200 21.24 -10.58 15.93
N VAL A 201 21.06 -11.22 17.08
CA VAL A 201 21.61 -12.56 17.37
C VAL A 201 21.05 -13.59 16.38
N LEU A 202 19.73 -13.65 16.21
CA LEU A 202 19.10 -14.56 15.25
C LEU A 202 19.57 -14.29 13.82
N THR A 203 19.69 -13.02 13.42
CA THR A 203 20.22 -12.64 12.10
C THR A 203 21.68 -13.07 11.94
N ALA A 204 22.51 -12.95 12.97
CA ALA A 204 23.90 -13.40 12.94
C ALA A 204 24.02 -14.90 12.67
N LEU A 205 23.15 -15.73 13.26
CA LEU A 205 23.07 -17.16 12.98
C LEU A 205 22.64 -17.47 11.55
N LEU A 206 21.84 -16.60 10.94
CA LEU A 206 21.31 -16.75 9.57
C LEU A 206 22.21 -16.17 8.48
N ILE A 207 23.35 -15.52 8.80
CA ILE A 207 24.24 -14.90 7.80
C ILE A 207 24.76 -15.92 6.79
N ARG A 208 25.22 -17.08 7.25
CA ARG A 208 25.74 -18.14 6.37
C ARG A 208 24.65 -18.70 5.44
N PRO A 209 23.50 -19.17 5.93
CA PRO A 209 22.38 -19.59 5.09
C PRO A 209 21.94 -18.52 4.07
N LEU A 210 21.84 -17.25 4.48
CA LEU A 210 21.48 -16.14 3.60
C LEU A 210 22.51 -15.90 2.49
N THR A 211 23.79 -16.06 2.79
CA THR A 211 24.85 -15.91 1.79
C THR A 211 24.78 -17.02 0.74
N VAL A 212 24.52 -18.25 1.17
CA VAL A 212 24.33 -19.41 0.27
C VAL A 212 23.03 -19.25 -0.55
N LEU A 213 21.95 -18.77 0.07
CA LEU A 213 20.71 -18.49 -0.64
C LEU A 213 20.91 -17.47 -1.78
N GLY A 214 21.86 -16.56 -1.63
CA GLY A 214 22.26 -15.58 -2.66
C GLY A 214 22.80 -16.19 -3.97
N LEU A 215 23.27 -17.45 -3.95
CA LEU A 215 23.77 -18.16 -5.15
C LEU A 215 22.66 -18.69 -6.09
N GLY A 216 21.40 -18.52 -5.71
CA GLY A 216 20.26 -19.10 -6.42
C GLY A 216 19.71 -20.35 -5.76
N ASP A 217 18.49 -20.73 -6.11
CA ASP A 217 17.80 -21.84 -5.47
C ASP A 217 18.49 -23.18 -5.77
N SER A 218 18.83 -23.43 -7.03
CA SER A 218 19.58 -24.61 -7.45
C SER A 218 20.96 -24.69 -6.82
N GLY A 219 21.69 -23.56 -6.78
CA GLY A 219 23.00 -23.47 -6.13
C GLY A 219 22.93 -23.70 -4.62
N ALA A 220 21.93 -23.17 -3.96
CA ALA A 220 21.73 -23.38 -2.52
C ALA A 220 21.36 -24.84 -2.18
N GLN A 221 20.50 -25.46 -2.97
CA GLN A 221 20.13 -26.86 -2.80
C GLN A 221 21.30 -27.81 -3.06
N SER A 222 22.13 -27.55 -4.08
CA SER A 222 23.33 -28.38 -4.35
C SER A 222 24.35 -28.33 -3.21
N LEU A 223 24.35 -27.25 -2.41
CA LEU A 223 25.15 -27.12 -1.18
C LEU A 223 24.45 -27.69 0.07
N GLY A 224 23.33 -28.41 -0.10
CA GLY A 224 22.61 -29.08 1.00
C GLY A 224 21.70 -28.14 1.81
N LEU A 225 21.43 -26.92 1.34
CA LEU A 225 20.57 -25.98 2.06
C LEU A 225 19.08 -26.32 1.89
N SER A 226 18.36 -26.49 3.00
CA SER A 226 16.89 -26.58 2.97
C SER A 226 16.31 -25.18 2.72
N LEU A 227 15.87 -24.91 1.49
CA LEU A 227 15.27 -23.62 1.12
C LEU A 227 14.07 -23.26 2.00
N PHE A 228 13.23 -24.26 2.29
CA PHE A 228 12.04 -24.09 3.13
C PHE A 228 12.41 -23.57 4.53
N SER A 229 13.28 -24.28 5.25
CA SER A 229 13.62 -23.93 6.62
C SER A 229 14.32 -22.58 6.73
N VAL A 230 15.23 -22.28 5.79
CA VAL A 230 15.97 -21.01 5.79
C VAL A 230 15.04 -19.85 5.45
N ARG A 231 14.19 -19.98 4.43
CA ARG A 231 13.23 -18.95 4.06
C ARG A 231 12.24 -18.67 5.19
N LEU A 232 11.72 -19.73 5.82
CA LEU A 232 10.83 -19.60 6.98
C LEU A 232 11.51 -18.87 8.13
N ALA A 233 12.73 -19.29 8.51
CA ALA A 233 13.46 -18.67 9.61
C ALA A 233 13.77 -17.19 9.35
N VAL A 234 14.24 -16.86 8.15
CA VAL A 234 14.53 -15.46 7.77
C VAL A 234 13.27 -14.61 7.76
N ALA A 235 12.19 -15.14 7.15
CA ALA A 235 10.91 -14.44 7.11
C ALA A 235 10.33 -14.27 8.53
N ALA A 236 10.40 -15.27 9.39
CA ALA A 236 9.93 -15.18 10.77
C ALA A 236 10.65 -14.09 11.58
N VAL A 237 11.99 -14.02 11.48
CA VAL A 237 12.78 -12.96 12.15
C VAL A 237 12.40 -11.59 11.60
N ALA A 238 12.31 -11.44 10.28
CA ALA A 238 11.99 -10.17 9.66
C ALA A 238 10.57 -9.69 10.01
N VAL A 239 9.57 -10.59 9.99
CA VAL A 239 8.19 -10.32 10.40
C VAL A 239 8.11 -9.95 11.87
N MET A 240 8.78 -10.70 12.74
CA MET A 240 8.78 -10.46 14.19
C MET A 240 9.32 -9.05 14.51
N LEU A 241 10.44 -8.65 13.90
CA LEU A 241 11.01 -7.31 14.08
C LEU A 241 10.02 -6.21 13.64
N ALA A 242 9.40 -6.35 12.47
CA ALA A 242 8.42 -5.39 11.97
C ALA A 242 7.15 -5.35 12.85
N ALA A 243 6.67 -6.51 13.32
CA ALA A 243 5.49 -6.61 14.16
C ALA A 243 5.70 -5.93 15.53
N PHE A 244 6.87 -6.09 16.14
CA PHE A 244 7.20 -5.41 17.39
C PHE A 244 7.20 -3.89 17.22
N VAL A 245 7.79 -3.38 16.13
CA VAL A 245 7.77 -1.94 15.85
C VAL A 245 6.34 -1.45 15.63
N ALA A 246 5.56 -2.15 14.78
CA ALA A 246 4.16 -1.77 14.52
C ALA A 246 3.31 -1.77 15.80
N ALA A 247 3.54 -2.73 16.71
CA ALA A 247 2.86 -2.79 17.99
C ALA A 247 3.22 -1.63 18.93
N ALA A 248 4.49 -1.22 18.98
CA ALA A 248 4.99 -0.20 19.88
C ALA A 248 4.70 1.24 19.40
N VAL A 249 4.86 1.51 18.09
CA VAL A 249 4.85 2.89 17.54
C VAL A 249 3.89 3.07 16.37
N GLY A 250 3.11 2.05 15.99
CA GLY A 250 2.22 2.11 14.84
C GLY A 250 2.96 1.94 13.51
N LEU A 251 2.33 2.44 12.43
CA LEU A 251 2.85 2.26 11.08
C LEU A 251 3.97 3.26 10.76
N VAL A 252 5.17 2.75 10.58
CA VAL A 252 6.32 3.52 10.06
C VAL A 252 6.73 2.91 8.72
N SER A 253 6.47 3.62 7.66
CA SER A 253 6.77 3.18 6.29
C SER A 253 8.15 3.66 5.83
N PHE A 254 8.68 3.04 4.76
CA PHE A 254 9.88 3.44 4.04
C PHE A 254 11.22 3.20 4.73
N ILE A 255 11.35 3.21 6.03
CA ILE A 255 12.64 3.01 6.71
C ILE A 255 13.21 1.62 6.35
N GLY A 256 12.36 0.58 6.37
CA GLY A 256 12.75 -0.78 5.99
C GLY A 256 13.23 -0.90 4.55
N LEU A 257 12.68 -0.08 3.66
CA LEU A 257 13.11 -0.03 2.26
C LEU A 257 14.36 0.84 2.09
N ALA A 258 14.35 2.04 2.66
CA ALA A 258 15.36 3.06 2.43
C ALA A 258 16.74 2.68 3.01
N ALA A 259 16.78 2.17 4.23
CA ALA A 259 18.04 1.87 4.91
C ALA A 259 18.93 0.86 4.15
N PRO A 260 18.46 -0.33 3.74
CA PRO A 260 19.29 -1.26 2.98
C PRO A 260 19.52 -0.78 1.53
N ALA A 261 18.58 -0.04 0.92
CA ALA A 261 18.76 0.50 -0.42
C ALA A 261 19.85 1.57 -0.46
N LEU A 262 19.88 2.49 0.50
CA LEU A 262 20.94 3.48 0.66
C LEU A 262 22.29 2.81 0.96
N THR A 263 22.33 1.84 1.86
CA THR A 263 23.55 1.08 2.17
C THR A 263 24.18 0.51 0.90
N ARG A 264 23.36 -0.07 0.00
CA ARG A 264 23.84 -0.57 -1.29
C ARG A 264 24.21 0.54 -2.27
N ALA A 265 23.46 1.64 -2.29
CA ALA A 265 23.73 2.79 -3.16
C ALA A 265 25.10 3.43 -2.85
N PHE A 266 25.53 3.39 -1.59
CA PHE A 266 26.87 3.80 -1.17
C PHE A 266 27.96 2.74 -1.42
N GLY A 267 27.66 1.67 -2.15
CA GLY A 267 28.64 0.69 -2.63
C GLY A 267 28.87 -0.51 -1.72
N VAL A 268 28.09 -0.70 -0.65
CA VAL A 268 28.17 -1.89 0.20
C VAL A 268 27.45 -3.04 -0.50
N ARG A 269 28.22 -4.05 -0.96
CA ARG A 269 27.69 -5.19 -1.73
C ARG A 269 27.65 -6.50 -0.95
N ARG A 270 28.46 -6.62 0.10
CA ARG A 270 28.51 -7.85 0.91
C ARG A 270 27.26 -7.97 1.77
N SER A 271 26.54 -9.10 1.66
CA SER A 271 25.29 -9.38 2.38
C SER A 271 25.41 -9.14 3.90
N SER A 272 26.45 -9.65 4.54
CA SER A 272 26.69 -9.44 5.97
C SER A 272 26.83 -7.96 6.33
N SER A 273 27.57 -7.18 5.55
CA SER A 273 27.76 -5.75 5.80
C SER A 273 26.44 -4.97 5.63
N VAL A 274 25.61 -5.35 4.66
CA VAL A 274 24.27 -4.74 4.49
C VAL A 274 23.40 -5.05 5.71
N LEU A 275 23.41 -6.28 6.24
CA LEU A 275 22.62 -6.68 7.41
C LEU A 275 23.00 -5.92 8.69
N PHE A 276 24.27 -5.52 8.87
CA PHE A 276 24.71 -4.75 10.05
C PHE A 276 24.63 -3.24 9.86
N LEU A 277 24.84 -2.73 8.65
CA LEU A 277 24.80 -1.28 8.40
C LEU A 277 23.38 -0.75 8.20
N SER A 278 22.44 -1.57 7.69
CA SER A 278 21.05 -1.16 7.51
C SER A 278 20.33 -0.82 8.82
N PRO A 279 20.49 -1.57 9.93
CA PRO A 279 19.99 -1.16 11.24
C PRO A 279 20.50 0.19 11.70
N LEU A 280 21.81 0.42 11.59
CA LEU A 280 22.41 1.69 11.98
C LEU A 280 21.84 2.86 11.19
N LEU A 281 21.76 2.69 9.85
CA LEU A 281 21.21 3.72 8.98
C LEU A 281 19.70 3.91 9.21
N GLY A 282 18.94 2.83 9.42
CA GLY A 282 17.51 2.89 9.72
C GLY A 282 17.22 3.64 11.02
N GLY A 283 18.02 3.38 12.06
CA GLY A 283 17.92 4.10 13.34
C GLY A 283 18.18 5.59 13.18
N LEU A 284 19.25 5.96 12.48
CA LEU A 284 19.57 7.36 12.23
C LEU A 284 18.55 8.08 11.37
N LEU A 285 18.01 7.40 10.34
CA LEU A 285 16.98 7.98 9.47
C LEU A 285 15.68 8.23 10.24
N LEU A 286 15.21 7.27 11.04
CA LEU A 286 13.98 7.46 11.80
C LEU A 286 14.13 8.50 12.88
N TRP A 287 15.28 8.55 13.56
CA TRP A 287 15.61 9.60 14.52
C TRP A 287 15.63 10.99 13.86
N PHE A 288 16.24 11.11 12.70
CA PHE A 288 16.23 12.36 11.93
C PHE A 288 14.81 12.77 11.52
N CYS A 289 13.99 11.84 11.02
CA CYS A 289 12.58 12.11 10.66
C CYS A 289 11.77 12.55 11.88
N ASP A 290 11.99 11.93 13.04
CA ASP A 290 11.31 12.33 14.29
C ASP A 290 11.73 13.72 14.75
N GLY A 291 13.02 14.05 14.62
CA GLY A 291 13.51 15.40 14.88
C GLY A 291 12.84 16.47 14.00
N LEU A 292 12.59 16.15 12.72
CA LEU A 292 11.83 17.03 11.83
C LEU A 292 10.36 17.16 12.26
N VAL A 293 9.73 16.06 12.70
CA VAL A 293 8.36 16.09 13.25
C VAL A 293 8.29 17.04 14.44
N GLN A 294 9.26 16.97 15.36
CA GLN A 294 9.30 17.84 16.54
C GLN A 294 9.51 19.30 16.14
N LEU A 295 10.36 19.58 15.17
CA LEU A 295 10.57 20.93 14.64
C LEU A 295 9.29 21.49 14.00
N LEU A 296 8.59 20.70 13.17
CA LEU A 296 7.33 21.10 12.56
C LEU A 296 6.25 21.35 13.62
N ALA A 297 6.12 20.46 14.60
CA ALA A 297 5.15 20.60 15.68
C ALA A 297 5.40 21.86 16.53
N SER A 298 6.66 22.25 16.74
CA SER A 298 7.01 23.47 17.47
C SER A 298 6.65 24.76 16.71
N THR A 299 6.58 24.71 15.37
CA THR A 299 6.27 25.88 14.54
C THR A 299 4.80 26.00 14.19
N THR A 300 4.07 24.88 14.07
CA THR A 300 2.67 24.86 13.63
C THR A 300 1.67 24.58 14.76
N ALA A 301 2.14 24.15 15.94
CA ALA A 301 1.33 23.65 17.06
C ALA A 301 0.46 22.42 16.70
N GLU A 302 0.69 21.77 15.57
CA GLU A 302 -0.02 20.58 15.12
C GLU A 302 0.82 19.32 15.32
N VAL A 303 0.16 18.19 15.62
CA VAL A 303 0.82 16.91 15.81
C VAL A 303 0.89 16.17 14.48
N PHE A 304 2.10 16.08 13.89
CA PHE A 304 2.33 15.32 12.67
C PHE A 304 2.71 13.87 13.01
N PRO A 305 2.12 12.86 12.31
CA PRO A 305 2.53 11.48 12.49
C PRO A 305 3.92 11.24 11.86
N THR A 306 4.78 10.56 12.60
CA THR A 306 6.16 10.30 12.15
C THR A 306 6.20 9.46 10.88
N GLY A 307 5.25 8.51 10.72
CA GLY A 307 5.13 7.70 9.53
C GLY A 307 4.85 8.51 8.25
N ALA A 308 4.10 9.62 8.36
CA ALA A 308 3.88 10.52 7.23
C ALA A 308 5.19 11.22 6.81
N VAL A 309 5.97 11.71 7.78
CA VAL A 309 7.25 12.38 7.49
C VAL A 309 8.28 11.39 6.91
N THR A 310 8.33 10.15 7.41
CA THR A 310 9.20 9.11 6.84
C THR A 310 8.82 8.78 5.39
N ALA A 311 7.54 8.73 5.06
CA ALA A 311 7.07 8.48 3.71
C ALA A 311 7.30 9.70 2.79
N LEU A 312 7.17 10.93 3.32
CA LEU A 312 7.47 12.17 2.60
C LEU A 312 8.93 12.25 2.16
N ILE A 313 9.86 11.78 2.98
CA ILE A 313 11.28 11.68 2.67
C ILE A 313 11.57 10.46 1.78
N GLY A 314 10.89 9.35 2.05
CA GLY A 314 11.08 8.07 1.36
C GLY A 314 10.70 8.11 -0.11
N GLY A 315 9.64 8.82 -0.49
CA GLY A 315 9.18 8.96 -1.88
C GLY A 315 10.25 9.60 -2.79
N PRO A 316 10.75 10.81 -2.50
CA PRO A 316 11.85 11.43 -3.26
C PRO A 316 13.14 10.60 -3.25
N LEU A 317 13.44 9.94 -2.14
CA LEU A 317 14.59 9.05 -2.03
C LEU A 317 14.49 7.86 -3.00
N LEU A 318 13.31 7.26 -3.11
CA LEU A 318 13.07 6.19 -4.10
C LEU A 318 13.24 6.70 -5.53
N LEU A 319 12.72 7.87 -5.86
CA LEU A 319 12.89 8.48 -7.18
C LEU A 319 14.37 8.71 -7.50
N TRP A 320 15.16 9.13 -6.51
CA TRP A 320 16.61 9.30 -6.66
C TRP A 320 17.36 7.97 -6.82
N LEU A 321 16.91 6.90 -6.13
CA LEU A 321 17.48 5.56 -6.22
C LEU A 321 17.10 4.82 -7.53
N LEU A 322 16.00 5.20 -8.16
CA LEU A 322 15.41 4.52 -9.33
C LEU A 322 16.41 4.22 -10.46
N PRO A 323 17.31 5.16 -10.88
CA PRO A 323 18.29 4.87 -11.92
C PRO A 323 19.34 3.84 -11.50
N LYS A 324 19.59 3.72 -10.20
CA LYS A 324 20.62 2.85 -9.62
C LYS A 324 20.12 1.41 -9.36
N ILE A 325 18.79 1.20 -9.34
CA ILE A 325 18.18 -0.10 -9.19
C ILE A 325 18.28 -0.85 -10.52
N ARG A 326 19.00 -1.97 -10.53
CA ARG A 326 18.99 -2.90 -11.66
C ARG A 326 17.69 -3.70 -11.59
N PRO A 327 16.90 -3.77 -12.68
CA PRO A 327 15.79 -4.71 -12.73
C PRO A 327 16.35 -6.12 -12.52
N THR A 328 15.80 -6.85 -11.59
CA THR A 328 16.03 -8.30 -11.56
C THR A 328 15.26 -8.83 -12.75
N ASP A 329 15.95 -9.56 -13.65
CA ASP A 329 15.27 -10.31 -14.69
C ASP A 329 14.28 -11.24 -13.98
N VAL A 330 13.02 -10.82 -13.93
CA VAL A 330 11.94 -11.71 -13.58
C VAL A 330 11.88 -12.66 -14.78
N THR A 331 12.58 -13.76 -14.65
CA THR A 331 12.42 -14.88 -15.59
C THR A 331 10.93 -15.12 -15.65
N SER A 332 10.36 -14.82 -16.80
CA SER A 332 8.98 -15.09 -17.14
C SER A 332 8.71 -16.53 -16.73
N GLY A 333 7.86 -16.71 -15.71
CA GLY A 333 7.67 -18.01 -15.09
C GLY A 333 7.45 -19.07 -16.15
N GLU A 334 8.28 -20.10 -16.11
CA GLU A 334 8.14 -21.30 -16.92
C GLU A 334 6.70 -21.79 -16.81
N GLY A 335 6.07 -21.93 -17.96
CA GLY A 335 4.96 -22.84 -18.16
C GLY A 335 3.65 -22.48 -17.45
N ALA A 336 3.06 -21.34 -17.77
CA ALA A 336 1.61 -21.34 -17.77
C ALA A 336 1.17 -22.32 -18.87
N GLU A 337 0.60 -23.48 -18.46
CA GLU A 337 -0.08 -24.35 -19.43
C GLU A 337 -0.92 -23.49 -20.37
N PRO A 338 -0.85 -23.71 -21.70
CA PRO A 338 -1.59 -22.91 -22.65
C PRO A 338 -3.07 -23.07 -22.34
N ALA A 339 -3.64 -22.07 -21.64
CA ALA A 339 -5.07 -22.03 -21.37
C ALA A 339 -5.78 -22.15 -22.71
N LYS A 340 -6.74 -23.07 -22.82
CA LYS A 340 -7.53 -23.26 -24.05
C LYS A 340 -8.05 -21.90 -24.49
N ARG A 341 -7.59 -21.47 -25.70
CA ARG A 341 -7.97 -20.17 -26.27
C ARG A 341 -9.47 -20.10 -26.45
N ARG A 342 -10.15 -19.25 -25.69
CA ARG A 342 -11.59 -19.05 -25.83
C ARG A 342 -11.91 -17.97 -26.86
N GLN A 343 -12.99 -18.19 -27.60
CA GLN A 343 -13.56 -17.20 -28.51
C GLN A 343 -14.36 -16.14 -27.74
N LEU A 344 -14.63 -14.99 -28.37
CA LEU A 344 -15.42 -13.90 -27.76
C LEU A 344 -16.84 -14.34 -27.36
N ALA A 345 -17.43 -15.32 -28.06
CA ALA A 345 -18.72 -15.92 -27.68
C ALA A 345 -18.74 -16.47 -26.24
N ALA A 346 -17.58 -16.86 -25.69
CA ALA A 346 -17.48 -17.31 -24.31
C ALA A 346 -17.66 -16.16 -23.27
N LEU A 347 -17.83 -14.91 -23.69
CA LEU A 347 -18.24 -13.79 -22.82
C LEU A 347 -19.75 -13.80 -22.51
N LEU A 348 -20.55 -14.54 -23.26
CA LEU A 348 -22.01 -14.59 -23.05
C LEU A 348 -22.41 -14.94 -21.60
N PRO A 349 -21.84 -15.96 -20.94
CA PRO A 349 -22.16 -16.23 -19.54
C PRO A 349 -21.82 -15.08 -18.59
N VAL A 350 -20.76 -14.32 -18.88
CA VAL A 350 -20.39 -13.15 -18.08
C VAL A 350 -21.39 -12.01 -18.26
N LEU A 351 -21.86 -11.81 -19.48
CA LEU A 351 -22.92 -10.83 -19.79
C LEU A 351 -24.25 -11.21 -19.12
N VAL A 352 -24.60 -12.50 -19.14
CA VAL A 352 -25.80 -12.99 -18.43
C VAL A 352 -25.66 -12.76 -16.92
N LEU A 353 -24.52 -13.11 -16.33
CA LEU A 353 -24.25 -12.84 -14.91
C LEU A 353 -24.34 -11.34 -14.60
N MET A 354 -23.77 -10.49 -15.45
CA MET A 354 -23.86 -9.04 -15.32
C MET A 354 -25.33 -8.56 -15.34
N ALA A 355 -26.13 -9.06 -16.29
CA ALA A 355 -27.56 -8.71 -16.36
C ALA A 355 -28.33 -9.15 -15.10
N VAL A 356 -28.03 -10.35 -14.58
CA VAL A 356 -28.62 -10.85 -13.33
C VAL A 356 -28.23 -9.96 -12.14
N LEU A 357 -26.96 -9.56 -12.05
CA LEU A 357 -26.49 -8.68 -10.97
C LEU A 357 -27.05 -7.26 -11.08
N VAL A 358 -27.21 -6.73 -12.31
CA VAL A 358 -27.88 -5.45 -12.55
C VAL A 358 -29.34 -5.54 -12.07
N PHE A 359 -30.05 -6.57 -12.47
CA PHE A 359 -31.43 -6.79 -12.03
C PHE A 359 -31.50 -6.93 -10.50
N ALA A 360 -30.66 -7.77 -9.90
CA ALA A 360 -30.59 -7.95 -8.45
C ALA A 360 -30.28 -6.63 -7.73
N GLY A 361 -29.29 -5.88 -8.22
CA GLY A 361 -28.88 -4.59 -7.67
C GLY A 361 -29.97 -3.51 -7.71
N LEU A 362 -30.86 -3.56 -8.69
CA LEU A 362 -31.99 -2.62 -8.81
C LEU A 362 -33.20 -3.06 -7.97
N VAL A 363 -33.51 -4.36 -7.91
CA VAL A 363 -34.75 -4.90 -7.34
C VAL A 363 -34.58 -5.39 -5.91
N ILE A 364 -33.43 -6.01 -5.56
CA ILE A 364 -33.21 -6.55 -4.23
C ILE A 364 -32.77 -5.43 -3.26
N GLY A 365 -33.40 -5.39 -2.10
CA GLY A 365 -33.04 -4.50 -1.00
C GLY A 365 -33.11 -5.21 0.34
N ARG A 366 -32.66 -4.53 1.38
CA ARG A 366 -32.85 -4.94 2.76
C ARG A 366 -33.55 -3.81 3.50
N GLY A 367 -34.58 -4.16 4.22
CA GLY A 367 -35.35 -3.26 5.10
C GLY A 367 -35.24 -3.70 6.57
N PRO A 368 -35.94 -3.02 7.48
CA PRO A 368 -35.96 -3.38 8.91
C PRO A 368 -36.41 -4.82 9.18
N GLU A 369 -37.30 -5.36 8.34
CA GLU A 369 -37.86 -6.71 8.45
C GLU A 369 -37.02 -7.78 7.75
N GLY A 370 -35.91 -7.41 7.12
CA GLY A 370 -35.00 -8.33 6.41
C GLY A 370 -34.90 -8.07 4.91
N TRP A 371 -34.63 -9.13 4.15
CA TRP A 371 -34.50 -9.04 2.69
C TRP A 371 -35.88 -8.83 2.05
N THR A 372 -35.95 -7.82 1.18
CA THR A 372 -37.18 -7.46 0.47
C THR A 372 -36.92 -7.37 -1.03
N MET A 373 -37.89 -7.83 -1.83
CA MET A 373 -38.00 -7.44 -3.23
C MET A 373 -38.86 -6.20 -3.31
N LEU A 374 -38.37 -5.17 -3.99
CA LEU A 374 -39.11 -3.92 -4.14
C LEU A 374 -40.39 -4.15 -4.94
N THR A 375 -41.48 -3.55 -4.47
CA THR A 375 -42.70 -3.43 -5.25
C THR A 375 -42.54 -2.42 -6.38
N THR A 376 -43.48 -2.36 -7.33
CA THR A 376 -43.41 -1.41 -8.45
C THR A 376 -43.35 0.05 -7.97
N GLY A 377 -44.09 0.40 -6.90
CA GLY A 377 -44.05 1.75 -6.32
C GLY A 377 -42.74 2.07 -5.60
N ASP A 378 -42.16 1.11 -4.87
CA ASP A 378 -40.86 1.27 -4.23
C ASP A 378 -39.74 1.40 -5.28
N LEU A 379 -39.84 0.65 -6.38
CA LEU A 379 -38.89 0.70 -7.46
C LEU A 379 -38.86 2.09 -8.11
N GLU A 380 -40.03 2.68 -8.38
CA GLU A 380 -40.13 4.02 -8.98
C GLU A 380 -39.47 5.09 -8.10
N SER A 381 -39.68 5.02 -6.78
CA SER A 381 -39.11 5.99 -5.82
C SER A 381 -37.61 5.79 -5.58
N LEU A 382 -37.08 4.56 -5.59
CA LEU A 382 -35.71 4.23 -5.26
C LEU A 382 -34.76 4.10 -6.49
N LEU A 383 -35.34 3.85 -7.67
CA LEU A 383 -34.60 3.70 -8.92
C LEU A 383 -33.68 4.90 -9.20
N PRO A 384 -34.10 6.18 -9.04
CA PRO A 384 -33.28 7.35 -9.28
C PRO A 384 -31.97 7.38 -8.45
N PHE A 385 -31.94 6.71 -7.31
CA PHE A 385 -30.78 6.61 -6.42
C PHE A 385 -29.94 5.35 -6.69
N ARG A 386 -30.57 4.25 -7.10
CA ARG A 386 -29.92 2.95 -7.27
C ARG A 386 -29.16 2.79 -8.58
N TRP A 387 -29.80 3.20 -9.71
CA TRP A 387 -29.17 2.99 -11.01
C TRP A 387 -27.90 3.82 -11.22
N PRO A 388 -27.82 5.13 -10.77
CA PRO A 388 -26.60 5.89 -10.99
C PRO A 388 -25.42 5.30 -10.22
N ARG A 389 -25.66 4.88 -8.99
CA ARG A 389 -24.67 4.26 -8.13
C ARG A 389 -24.15 2.95 -8.73
N LEU A 390 -25.06 2.06 -9.15
CA LEU A 390 -24.70 0.78 -9.77
C LEU A 390 -23.94 0.99 -11.09
N ALA A 391 -24.41 1.89 -11.95
CA ALA A 391 -23.77 2.22 -13.20
C ALA A 391 -22.36 2.82 -13.01
N ALA A 392 -22.21 3.73 -12.04
CA ALA A 392 -20.90 4.30 -11.69
C ALA A 392 -19.94 3.24 -11.15
N ALA A 393 -20.39 2.35 -10.26
CA ALA A 393 -19.59 1.25 -9.73
C ALA A 393 -19.12 0.30 -10.85
N MET A 394 -20.03 -0.11 -11.73
CA MET A 394 -19.70 -0.99 -12.87
C MET A 394 -18.73 -0.33 -13.85
N ALA A 395 -18.94 0.94 -14.19
CA ALA A 395 -18.06 1.68 -15.08
C ALA A 395 -16.66 1.86 -14.47
N ALA A 396 -16.57 2.20 -13.20
CA ALA A 396 -15.30 2.32 -12.47
C ALA A 396 -14.57 0.97 -12.42
N GLY A 397 -15.28 -0.12 -12.11
CA GLY A 397 -14.72 -1.47 -12.09
C GLY A 397 -14.18 -1.91 -13.45
N GLY A 398 -14.93 -1.64 -14.52
CA GLY A 398 -14.50 -1.91 -15.89
C GLY A 398 -13.25 -1.12 -16.28
N LEU A 399 -13.20 0.18 -15.96
CA LEU A 399 -12.05 1.04 -16.22
C LEU A 399 -10.79 0.59 -15.48
N LEU A 400 -10.90 0.29 -14.18
CA LEU A 400 -9.76 -0.18 -13.38
C LEU A 400 -9.23 -1.53 -13.88
N ALA A 401 -10.14 -2.46 -14.21
CA ALA A 401 -9.76 -3.75 -14.74
C ALA A 401 -9.08 -3.65 -16.12
N MET A 402 -9.59 -2.77 -16.98
CA MET A 402 -8.98 -2.48 -18.27
C MET A 402 -7.59 -1.84 -18.11
N ALA A 403 -7.44 -0.86 -17.21
CA ALA A 403 -6.17 -0.24 -16.89
C ALA A 403 -5.16 -1.27 -16.39
N GLY A 404 -5.58 -2.17 -15.50
CA GLY A 404 -4.77 -3.30 -15.05
C GLY A 404 -4.32 -4.21 -16.19
N ALA A 405 -5.23 -4.59 -17.08
CA ALA A 405 -4.90 -5.42 -18.26
C ALA A 405 -3.87 -4.76 -19.18
N LEU A 406 -3.99 -3.45 -19.39
CA LEU A 406 -3.04 -2.66 -20.18
C LEU A 406 -1.64 -2.69 -19.55
N LEU A 407 -1.54 -2.48 -18.23
CA LEU A 407 -0.27 -2.43 -17.51
C LEU A 407 0.38 -3.81 -17.39
N GLN A 408 -0.40 -4.86 -17.10
CA GLN A 408 0.09 -6.24 -17.04
C GLN A 408 0.70 -6.67 -18.38
N ARG A 409 0.05 -6.31 -19.49
CA ARG A 409 0.59 -6.58 -20.83
C ARG A 409 1.80 -5.73 -21.19
N LEU A 410 1.80 -4.46 -20.79
CA LEU A 410 2.92 -3.56 -21.06
C LEU A 410 4.20 -4.00 -20.36
N THR A 411 4.09 -4.48 -19.11
CA THR A 411 5.23 -4.84 -18.27
C THR A 411 5.59 -6.31 -18.32
N GLY A 412 4.72 -7.16 -18.87
CA GLY A 412 4.83 -8.62 -18.77
C GLY A 412 4.66 -9.14 -17.33
N ASN A 413 4.25 -8.28 -16.39
CA ASN A 413 4.11 -8.61 -14.98
C ASN A 413 2.63 -8.75 -14.61
N PRO A 414 2.14 -9.93 -14.25
CA PRO A 414 0.74 -10.14 -13.88
C PRO A 414 0.34 -9.42 -12.59
N MET A 415 1.29 -8.90 -11.83
CA MET A 415 1.07 -8.14 -10.60
C MET A 415 1.01 -6.63 -10.82
N ALA A 416 1.18 -6.16 -12.06
CA ALA A 416 1.04 -4.73 -12.34
C ALA A 416 -0.42 -4.29 -12.14
N SER A 417 -0.60 -3.29 -11.29
CA SER A 417 -1.89 -2.74 -10.88
C SER A 417 -1.97 -1.26 -11.27
N PRO A 418 -3.15 -0.72 -11.63
CA PRO A 418 -3.29 0.69 -11.98
C PRO A 418 -2.93 1.66 -10.84
N GLU A 419 -3.07 1.25 -9.60
CA GLU A 419 -2.69 2.05 -8.42
C GLU A 419 -1.18 2.34 -8.38
N VAL A 420 -0.39 1.41 -8.91
CA VAL A 420 1.08 1.53 -8.97
C VAL A 420 1.54 2.73 -9.80
N ILE A 421 0.70 3.26 -10.72
CA ILE A 421 1.02 4.50 -11.46
C ILE A 421 0.98 5.74 -10.55
N GLY A 422 0.31 5.66 -9.38
CA GLY A 422 0.20 6.75 -8.42
C GLY A 422 -0.92 7.76 -8.72
N VAL A 423 -1.67 7.59 -9.79
CA VAL A 423 -2.75 8.51 -10.22
C VAL A 423 -3.87 8.60 -9.19
N SER A 424 -4.23 7.47 -8.57
CA SER A 424 -5.23 7.45 -7.48
C SER A 424 -4.75 8.22 -6.24
N GLY A 425 -3.45 8.13 -5.91
CA GLY A 425 -2.86 8.94 -4.83
C GLY A 425 -2.92 10.44 -5.14
N GLY A 426 -2.64 10.82 -6.40
CA GLY A 426 -2.79 12.18 -6.89
C GLY A 426 -4.23 12.68 -6.80
N ALA A 427 -5.21 11.85 -7.18
CA ALA A 427 -6.62 12.15 -7.03
C ALA A 427 -6.99 12.42 -5.57
N GLY A 428 -6.49 11.59 -4.64
CA GLY A 428 -6.67 11.79 -3.20
C GLY A 428 -6.10 13.10 -2.69
N LEU A 429 -4.89 13.44 -3.10
CA LEU A 429 -4.29 14.74 -2.75
C LEU A 429 -5.09 15.92 -3.29
N GLY A 430 -5.54 15.84 -4.53
CA GLY A 430 -6.35 16.89 -5.13
C GLY A 430 -7.71 17.04 -4.46
N PHE A 431 -8.34 15.92 -4.07
CA PHE A 431 -9.57 15.92 -3.26
C PHE A 431 -9.33 16.57 -1.89
N ALA A 432 -8.28 16.18 -1.19
CA ALA A 432 -7.91 16.73 0.10
C ALA A 432 -7.55 18.23 0.01
N ALA A 433 -6.86 18.65 -1.05
CA ALA A 433 -6.56 20.05 -1.30
C ALA A 433 -7.83 20.86 -1.53
N ALA A 434 -8.79 20.34 -2.32
CA ALA A 434 -10.06 21.01 -2.57
C ALA A 434 -10.84 21.24 -1.28
N ILE A 435 -10.95 20.24 -0.43
CA ILE A 435 -11.65 20.32 0.87
C ILE A 435 -10.97 21.32 1.83
N THR A 436 -9.64 21.44 1.72
CA THR A 436 -8.86 22.34 2.57
C THR A 436 -8.95 23.78 2.10
N ILE A 437 -8.91 24.02 0.79
CA ILE A 437 -8.95 25.36 0.19
C ILE A 437 -10.37 25.92 0.19
N PHE A 438 -11.37 25.08 -0.01
CA PHE A 438 -12.79 25.46 -0.10
C PHE A 438 -13.58 24.86 1.07
N PRO A 439 -13.77 25.54 2.21
CA PRO A 439 -14.45 24.98 3.38
C PRO A 439 -15.89 24.51 3.14
N ALA A 440 -16.56 25.06 2.11
CA ALA A 440 -17.90 24.70 1.67
C ALA A 440 -17.87 24.06 0.26
N ALA A 441 -16.83 23.24 -0.02
CA ALA A 441 -16.67 22.59 -1.31
C ALA A 441 -17.88 21.74 -1.67
N GLY A 442 -18.50 22.01 -2.82
CA GLY A 442 -19.50 21.16 -3.42
C GLY A 442 -18.86 19.99 -4.19
N LEU A 443 -19.69 19.11 -4.74
CA LEU A 443 -19.20 17.97 -5.51
C LEU A 443 -18.33 18.36 -6.71
N PHE A 444 -18.62 19.51 -7.33
CA PHE A 444 -17.86 19.99 -8.48
C PHE A 444 -16.41 20.35 -8.10
N GLU A 445 -16.21 21.07 -7.01
CA GLU A 445 -14.88 21.46 -6.52
C GLU A 445 -14.08 20.23 -6.09
N LEU A 446 -14.72 19.30 -5.40
CA LEU A 446 -14.08 18.05 -4.93
C LEU A 446 -13.63 17.18 -6.10
N PHE A 447 -14.51 16.97 -7.10
CA PHE A 447 -14.16 16.18 -8.28
C PHE A 447 -13.15 16.88 -9.18
N SER A 448 -13.25 18.21 -9.31
CA SER A 448 -12.26 18.99 -10.06
C SER A 448 -10.89 18.93 -9.39
N GLY A 449 -10.82 19.07 -8.07
CA GLY A 449 -9.60 18.92 -7.30
C GLY A 449 -8.97 17.54 -7.48
N ALA A 450 -9.77 16.48 -7.32
CA ALA A 450 -9.29 15.12 -7.53
C ALA A 450 -8.83 14.88 -8.98
N GLY A 451 -9.54 15.43 -9.97
CA GLY A 451 -9.16 15.35 -11.38
C GLY A 451 -7.83 16.06 -11.69
N ILE A 452 -7.64 17.27 -11.16
CA ILE A 452 -6.39 18.03 -11.30
C ILE A 452 -5.23 17.26 -10.64
N GLY A 453 -5.42 16.76 -9.42
CA GLY A 453 -4.40 15.97 -8.72
C GLY A 453 -4.00 14.71 -9.49
N ALA A 454 -4.99 13.97 -10.02
CA ALA A 454 -4.76 12.81 -10.88
C ALA A 454 -3.97 13.18 -12.15
N ALA A 455 -4.36 14.27 -12.81
CA ALA A 455 -3.69 14.76 -14.02
C ALA A 455 -2.25 15.20 -13.76
N LEU A 456 -1.98 15.91 -12.66
CA LEU A 456 -0.63 16.34 -12.28
C LEU A 456 0.29 15.14 -12.04
N VAL A 457 -0.16 14.12 -11.31
CA VAL A 457 0.64 12.90 -11.09
C VAL A 457 0.85 12.15 -12.41
N MET A 458 -0.17 12.04 -13.25
CA MET A 458 -0.04 11.45 -14.57
C MET A 458 1.01 12.15 -15.42
N ILE A 459 0.95 13.49 -15.49
CA ILE A 459 1.91 14.31 -16.25
C ILE A 459 3.32 14.09 -15.69
N LEU A 460 3.48 14.04 -14.37
CA LEU A 460 4.77 13.80 -13.73
C LEU A 460 5.35 12.43 -14.09
N VAL A 461 4.54 11.37 -14.03
CA VAL A 461 4.96 10.01 -14.38
C VAL A 461 5.33 9.90 -15.86
N LEU A 462 4.51 10.48 -16.75
CA LEU A 462 4.80 10.54 -18.18
C LEU A 462 6.05 11.35 -18.50
N PHE A 463 6.30 12.45 -17.80
CA PHE A 463 7.51 13.25 -17.94
C PHE A 463 8.77 12.43 -17.60
N PHE A 464 8.76 11.66 -16.50
CA PHE A 464 9.86 10.76 -16.18
C PHE A 464 10.03 9.65 -17.21
N ALA A 465 8.91 9.09 -17.70
CA ALA A 465 8.92 8.04 -18.71
C ALA A 465 9.59 8.52 -20.02
N VAL A 466 9.26 9.73 -20.47
CA VAL A 466 9.79 10.31 -21.70
C VAL A 466 11.26 10.74 -21.55
N ARG A 467 11.56 11.58 -20.55
CA ARG A 467 12.90 12.17 -20.39
C ARG A 467 14.01 11.16 -20.11
N ARG A 468 13.69 10.05 -19.44
CA ARG A 468 14.67 9.05 -19.03
C ARG A 468 14.66 7.79 -19.87
N HIS A 469 13.80 7.69 -20.91
CA HIS A 469 13.60 6.45 -21.70
C HIS A 469 13.50 5.21 -20.82
N LEU A 470 12.76 5.33 -19.71
CA LEU A 470 12.70 4.30 -18.68
C LEU A 470 12.06 3.01 -19.22
N ALA A 471 12.58 1.89 -18.77
CA ALA A 471 11.92 0.60 -18.94
C ALA A 471 10.58 0.60 -18.18
N PRO A 472 9.57 -0.17 -18.63
CA PRO A 472 8.23 -0.19 -18.02
C PRO A 472 8.25 -0.42 -16.51
N GLU A 473 9.15 -1.28 -16.01
CA GLU A 473 9.32 -1.60 -14.60
C GLU A 473 9.76 -0.37 -13.78
N LYS A 474 10.62 0.47 -14.35
CA LYS A 474 11.09 1.71 -13.71
C LYS A 474 10.01 2.79 -13.69
N ILE A 475 9.10 2.79 -14.66
CA ILE A 475 7.94 3.69 -14.67
C ILE A 475 6.98 3.31 -13.54
N LEU A 476 6.73 2.02 -13.34
CA LEU A 476 5.94 1.56 -12.21
C LEU A 476 6.58 1.94 -10.87
N LEU A 477 7.91 1.80 -10.74
CA LEU A 477 8.63 2.22 -9.54
C LEU A 477 8.53 3.74 -9.29
N ALA A 478 8.59 4.55 -10.35
CA ALA A 478 8.36 5.99 -10.23
C ALA A 478 6.93 6.28 -9.75
N GLY A 479 5.95 5.57 -10.29
CA GLY A 479 4.56 5.65 -9.84
C GLY A 479 4.37 5.28 -8.37
N ILE A 480 4.99 4.18 -7.92
CA ILE A 480 4.99 3.78 -6.49
C ILE A 480 5.56 4.89 -5.61
N ALA A 481 6.70 5.47 -6.00
CA ALA A 481 7.33 6.52 -5.22
C ALA A 481 6.45 7.77 -5.12
N VAL A 482 5.79 8.18 -6.22
CA VAL A 482 4.84 9.29 -6.24
C VAL A 482 3.59 8.95 -5.43
N SER A 483 3.03 7.75 -5.60
CA SER A 483 1.88 7.27 -4.81
C SER A 483 2.16 7.32 -3.32
N SER A 484 3.33 6.88 -2.92
CA SER A 484 3.76 6.89 -1.52
C SER A 484 3.92 8.30 -0.96
N LEU A 485 4.42 9.23 -1.78
CA LEU A 485 4.48 10.64 -1.41
C LEU A 485 3.07 11.21 -1.20
N CYS A 486 2.15 10.91 -2.13
CA CYS A 486 0.74 11.31 -2.00
C CYS A 486 0.10 10.73 -0.74
N SER A 487 0.31 9.44 -0.47
CA SER A 487 -0.19 8.76 0.73
C SER A 487 0.38 9.34 2.02
N ALA A 488 1.65 9.79 2.01
CA ALA A 488 2.27 10.44 3.16
C ALA A 488 1.57 11.76 3.52
N VAL A 489 1.31 12.61 2.52
CA VAL A 489 0.60 13.87 2.73
C VAL A 489 -0.83 13.62 3.18
N LEU A 490 -1.52 12.63 2.56
CA LEU A 490 -2.87 12.24 3.00
C LEU A 490 -2.88 11.74 4.44
N SER A 491 -1.91 10.91 4.84
CA SER A 491 -1.78 10.44 6.23
C SER A 491 -1.53 11.58 7.21
N ALA A 492 -0.75 12.59 6.82
CA ALA A 492 -0.55 13.79 7.63
C ALA A 492 -1.86 14.58 7.80
N LEU A 493 -2.63 14.77 6.73
CA LEU A 493 -3.94 15.44 6.78
C LEU A 493 -4.96 14.66 7.62
N LEU A 494 -5.00 13.33 7.49
CA LEU A 494 -5.86 12.48 8.31
C LEU A 494 -5.52 12.55 9.81
N ALA A 495 -4.25 12.76 10.14
CA ALA A 495 -3.79 12.83 11.53
C ALA A 495 -4.20 14.12 12.25
N ILE A 496 -4.59 15.16 11.52
CA ILE A 496 -5.17 16.39 12.12
C ILE A 496 -6.48 16.04 12.84
N GLY A 497 -7.22 15.01 12.36
CA GLY A 497 -8.36 14.43 13.08
C GLY A 497 -9.62 15.32 13.10
N ASP A 498 -9.70 16.30 12.20
CA ASP A 498 -10.86 17.17 12.04
C ASP A 498 -11.96 16.53 11.15
N GLN A 499 -13.08 17.22 10.94
CA GLN A 499 -14.17 16.77 10.09
C GLN A 499 -13.73 16.51 8.64
N ARG A 500 -12.69 17.20 8.15
CA ARG A 500 -12.12 17.01 6.81
C ARG A 500 -11.41 15.67 6.69
N ALA A 501 -10.70 15.28 7.74
CA ALA A 501 -10.06 13.96 7.80
C ALA A 501 -11.08 12.83 7.62
N TRP A 502 -12.28 12.97 8.22
CA TRP A 502 -13.37 12.01 8.05
C TRP A 502 -13.85 11.92 6.59
N GLN A 503 -14.04 13.05 5.92
CA GLN A 503 -14.46 13.08 4.52
C GLN A 503 -13.39 12.49 3.59
N ILE A 504 -12.10 12.77 3.85
CA ILE A 504 -10.98 12.17 3.12
C ILE A 504 -10.95 10.65 3.31
N LEU A 505 -11.13 10.17 4.55
CA LEU A 505 -11.14 8.73 4.86
C LEU A 505 -12.32 8.02 4.17
N ALA A 506 -13.50 8.61 4.21
CA ALA A 506 -14.68 8.08 3.54
C ALA A 506 -14.47 7.97 2.02
N TRP A 507 -13.89 8.98 1.40
CA TRP A 507 -13.57 8.97 -0.03
C TRP A 507 -12.48 7.92 -0.36
N LEU A 508 -11.42 7.83 0.45
CA LEU A 508 -10.34 6.84 0.28
C LEU A 508 -10.83 5.39 0.40
N SER A 509 -11.86 5.15 1.19
CA SER A 509 -12.43 3.81 1.37
C SER A 509 -13.31 3.36 0.20
N GLY A 510 -13.64 4.28 -0.69
CA GLY A 510 -14.48 4.06 -1.86
C GLY A 510 -15.98 4.05 -1.53
N SER A 511 -16.72 4.93 -2.15
CA SER A 511 -18.17 5.02 -2.00
C SER A 511 -18.86 5.35 -3.33
N GLY A 512 -19.99 4.69 -3.59
CA GLY A 512 -20.85 5.05 -4.72
C GLY A 512 -22.03 5.93 -4.33
N SER A 513 -22.15 6.31 -3.05
CA SER A 513 -23.34 7.04 -2.53
C SER A 513 -23.51 8.44 -3.10
N THR A 514 -22.41 9.08 -3.57
CA THR A 514 -22.42 10.42 -4.16
C THR A 514 -22.71 10.43 -5.67
N ALA A 515 -22.94 9.27 -6.28
CA ALA A 515 -23.18 9.16 -7.71
C ALA A 515 -24.54 9.76 -8.10
N THR A 516 -24.53 10.75 -8.98
CA THR A 516 -25.72 11.37 -9.58
C THR A 516 -25.97 10.77 -10.97
N PRO A 517 -27.19 10.89 -11.53
CA PRO A 517 -27.47 10.46 -12.89
C PRO A 517 -26.50 11.03 -13.92
N ALA A 518 -26.17 12.32 -13.80
CA ALA A 518 -25.22 12.99 -14.71
C ALA A 518 -23.81 12.43 -14.60
N SER A 519 -23.30 12.23 -13.37
CA SER A 519 -21.95 11.67 -13.15
C SER A 519 -21.85 10.22 -13.59
N ALA A 520 -22.88 9.41 -13.40
CA ALA A 520 -22.93 8.02 -13.84
C ALA A 520 -22.91 7.90 -15.38
N VAL A 521 -23.72 8.72 -16.07
CA VAL A 521 -23.73 8.78 -17.54
C VAL A 521 -22.37 9.26 -18.07
N PHE A 522 -21.81 10.32 -17.47
CA PHE A 522 -20.49 10.83 -17.85
C PHE A 522 -19.41 9.75 -17.73
N LEU A 523 -19.37 9.02 -16.61
CA LEU A 523 -18.40 7.94 -16.40
C LEU A 523 -18.62 6.76 -17.36
N ALA A 524 -19.89 6.44 -17.68
CA ALA A 524 -20.22 5.41 -18.69
C ALA A 524 -19.74 5.79 -20.09
N ILE A 525 -19.91 7.06 -20.50
CA ILE A 525 -19.40 7.57 -21.77
C ILE A 525 -17.86 7.50 -21.82
N ILE A 526 -17.19 7.98 -20.77
CA ILE A 526 -15.72 7.91 -20.66
C ILE A 526 -15.26 6.45 -20.73
N SER A 527 -15.97 5.53 -20.05
CA SER A 527 -15.65 4.11 -20.10
C SER A 527 -15.73 3.53 -21.50
N ALA A 528 -16.77 3.89 -22.26
CA ALA A 528 -16.93 3.44 -23.64
C ALA A 528 -15.82 4.00 -24.55
N VAL A 529 -15.49 5.30 -24.41
CA VAL A 529 -14.43 5.96 -25.17
C VAL A 529 -13.06 5.33 -24.88
N LEU A 530 -12.72 5.15 -23.61
CA LEU A 530 -11.43 4.59 -23.21
C LEU A 530 -11.32 3.10 -23.55
N LEU A 531 -12.43 2.34 -23.49
CA LEU A 531 -12.47 0.97 -23.96
C LEU A 531 -12.20 0.91 -25.48
N ALA A 532 -12.84 1.78 -26.28
CA ALA A 532 -12.58 1.87 -27.71
C ALA A 532 -11.12 2.27 -27.99
N ALA A 533 -10.58 3.25 -27.26
CA ALA A 533 -9.17 3.63 -27.33
C ALA A 533 -8.24 2.48 -26.98
N SER A 534 -8.52 1.71 -25.93
CA SER A 534 -7.70 0.54 -25.55
C SER A 534 -7.75 -0.57 -26.61
N LEU A 535 -8.91 -0.79 -27.22
CA LEU A 535 -9.06 -1.76 -28.31
C LEU A 535 -8.28 -1.37 -29.58
N SER A 536 -8.10 -0.08 -29.86
CA SER A 536 -7.24 0.38 -30.96
C SER A 536 -5.76 0.06 -30.73
N LEU A 537 -5.32 -0.04 -29.46
CA LEU A 537 -3.95 -0.38 -29.08
C LEU A 537 -3.64 -1.89 -29.13
N THR A 538 -4.61 -2.74 -29.44
CA THR A 538 -4.46 -4.21 -29.34
C THR A 538 -3.32 -4.77 -30.20
N ARG A 539 -3.02 -4.16 -31.37
CA ARG A 539 -1.87 -4.53 -32.20
C ARG A 539 -0.55 -4.31 -31.44
N TRP A 540 -0.40 -3.17 -30.77
CA TRP A 540 0.79 -2.87 -29.98
C TRP A 540 0.91 -3.80 -28.75
N LEU A 541 -0.20 -4.08 -28.09
CA LEU A 541 -0.26 -4.97 -26.93
C LEU A 541 0.05 -6.44 -27.27
N THR A 542 0.02 -6.83 -28.55
CA THR A 542 0.48 -8.14 -29.01
C THR A 542 1.99 -8.18 -29.14
N ILE A 543 2.61 -7.08 -29.54
CA ILE A 543 4.02 -7.00 -29.91
C ILE A 543 4.91 -6.57 -28.71
N LEU A 544 4.41 -5.65 -27.85
CA LEU A 544 5.16 -5.11 -26.72
C LEU A 544 5.72 -6.16 -25.75
N PRO A 545 4.99 -7.24 -25.40
CA PRO A 545 5.50 -8.28 -24.48
C PRO A 545 6.67 -9.11 -25.01
N LEU A 546 6.98 -9.03 -26.30
CA LEU A 546 8.06 -9.78 -26.95
C LEU A 546 9.48 -9.19 -26.67
N GLY A 547 9.59 -8.25 -25.76
CA GLY A 547 10.85 -7.61 -25.40
C GLY A 547 11.09 -6.30 -26.16
N ARG A 548 12.34 -5.85 -26.26
CA ARG A 548 12.69 -4.57 -26.89
C ARG A 548 13.00 -4.74 -28.39
N ASP A 549 13.72 -5.80 -28.73
CA ASP A 549 14.33 -5.92 -30.06
C ASP A 549 13.29 -6.26 -31.13
N VAL A 550 12.31 -7.13 -30.81
CA VAL A 550 11.26 -7.53 -31.75
C VAL A 550 10.33 -6.36 -32.16
N PRO A 551 9.79 -5.54 -31.21
CA PRO A 551 9.01 -4.38 -31.57
C PRO A 551 9.78 -3.37 -32.43
N VAL A 552 11.07 -3.14 -32.13
CA VAL A 552 11.92 -2.20 -32.89
C VAL A 552 12.18 -2.73 -34.31
N SER A 553 12.47 -4.01 -34.47
CA SER A 553 12.67 -4.62 -35.79
C SER A 553 11.40 -4.61 -36.67
N LEU A 554 10.22 -4.62 -36.05
CA LEU A 554 8.93 -4.47 -36.71
C LEU A 554 8.52 -3.01 -36.97
N GLY A 555 9.40 -2.03 -36.69
CA GLY A 555 9.16 -0.60 -36.91
C GLY A 555 8.19 0.04 -35.92
N LEU A 556 7.94 -0.59 -34.75
CA LEU A 556 7.06 -0.01 -33.73
C LEU A 556 7.75 1.16 -33.05
N PRO A 557 7.13 2.37 -32.99
CA PRO A 557 7.64 3.49 -32.20
C PRO A 557 7.46 3.21 -30.72
N LEU A 558 8.42 2.51 -30.12
CA LEU A 558 8.32 1.92 -28.79
C LEU A 558 7.93 2.93 -27.69
N SER A 559 8.52 4.15 -27.76
CA SER A 559 8.23 5.23 -26.81
C SER A 559 6.78 5.69 -26.90
N VAL A 560 6.30 5.92 -28.14
CA VAL A 560 4.90 6.36 -28.38
C VAL A 560 3.92 5.30 -27.92
N ALA A 561 4.16 4.04 -28.25
CA ALA A 561 3.30 2.93 -27.87
C ALA A 561 3.20 2.79 -26.33
N ARG A 562 4.33 2.87 -25.62
CA ARG A 562 4.37 2.82 -24.16
C ARG A 562 3.63 4.00 -23.52
N ILE A 563 3.88 5.22 -24.00
CA ILE A 563 3.22 6.44 -23.51
C ILE A 563 1.71 6.34 -23.69
N ALA A 564 1.26 5.91 -24.88
CA ALA A 564 -0.17 5.79 -25.17
C ALA A 564 -0.86 4.77 -24.24
N VAL A 565 -0.24 3.60 -24.02
CA VAL A 565 -0.78 2.58 -23.10
C VAL A 565 -0.86 3.11 -21.67
N ILE A 566 0.20 3.78 -21.18
CA ILE A 566 0.24 4.35 -19.83
C ILE A 566 -0.78 5.50 -19.69
N ALA A 567 -0.90 6.35 -20.71
CA ALA A 567 -1.87 7.46 -20.71
C ALA A 567 -3.31 6.94 -20.64
N VAL A 568 -3.68 5.95 -21.47
CA VAL A 568 -5.01 5.36 -21.42
C VAL A 568 -5.27 4.69 -20.07
N ALA A 569 -4.30 3.92 -19.55
CA ALA A 569 -4.43 3.26 -18.25
C ALA A 569 -4.58 4.27 -17.11
N GLY A 570 -3.81 5.34 -17.11
CA GLY A 570 -3.87 6.34 -16.05
C GLY A 570 -5.11 7.22 -16.14
N ILE A 571 -5.56 7.62 -17.33
CA ILE A 571 -6.84 8.36 -17.49
C ILE A 571 -7.99 7.46 -17.00
N ALA A 572 -7.98 6.17 -17.32
CA ALA A 572 -8.99 5.22 -16.86
C ALA A 572 -8.98 5.10 -15.33
N THR A 573 -7.78 5.02 -14.72
CA THR A 573 -7.63 4.98 -13.26
C THR A 573 -8.12 6.27 -12.61
N GLY A 574 -7.74 7.42 -13.16
CA GLY A 574 -8.19 8.74 -12.68
C GLY A 574 -9.70 8.89 -12.75
N ALA A 575 -10.31 8.59 -13.90
CA ALA A 575 -11.76 8.67 -14.09
C ALA A 575 -12.54 7.76 -13.12
N ALA A 576 -12.06 6.53 -12.89
CA ALA A 576 -12.67 5.63 -11.93
C ALA A 576 -12.57 6.18 -10.49
N SER A 577 -11.37 6.67 -10.11
CA SER A 577 -11.11 7.17 -8.75
C SER A 577 -11.89 8.45 -8.41
N LEU A 578 -12.22 9.29 -9.40
CA LEU A 578 -12.97 10.52 -9.19
C LEU A 578 -14.32 10.28 -8.50
N LEU A 579 -15.09 9.31 -9.00
CA LEU A 579 -16.46 9.09 -8.57
C LEU A 579 -16.58 8.07 -7.44
N VAL A 580 -15.77 7.02 -7.47
CA VAL A 580 -15.91 5.87 -6.57
C VAL A 580 -14.77 5.80 -5.56
N GLY A 581 -13.81 6.69 -5.67
CA GLY A 581 -12.59 6.67 -4.86
C GLY A 581 -11.55 5.65 -5.38
N PRO A 582 -10.38 5.58 -4.75
CA PRO A 582 -9.35 4.63 -5.10
C PRO A 582 -9.77 3.22 -4.69
N LEU A 583 -10.01 2.35 -5.66
CA LEU A 583 -10.38 0.96 -5.45
C LEU A 583 -9.22 0.04 -5.79
N SER A 584 -8.60 -0.49 -4.77
CA SER A 584 -7.58 -1.52 -4.89
C SER A 584 -8.19 -2.86 -5.33
N PHE A 585 -7.39 -3.73 -5.90
CA PHE A 585 -7.76 -5.10 -6.26
C PHE A 585 -8.46 -5.32 -7.59
N VAL A 586 -9.43 -4.51 -7.97
CA VAL A 586 -10.23 -4.74 -9.18
C VAL A 586 -9.32 -4.78 -10.41
N GLY A 587 -8.40 -3.82 -10.49
CA GLY A 587 -7.42 -3.71 -11.58
C GLY A 587 -6.37 -4.83 -11.60
N LEU A 588 -6.15 -5.50 -10.49
CA LEU A 588 -5.25 -6.65 -10.41
C LEU A 588 -5.96 -7.94 -10.78
N MET A 589 -7.14 -8.16 -10.20
CA MET A 589 -7.86 -9.43 -10.25
C MET A 589 -8.58 -9.69 -11.54
N ALA A 590 -9.38 -8.74 -12.01
CA ALA A 590 -10.23 -8.97 -13.16
C ALA A 590 -9.44 -9.37 -14.43
N PRO A 591 -8.29 -8.75 -14.74
CA PRO A 591 -7.43 -9.22 -15.84
C PRO A 591 -6.89 -10.63 -15.62
N HIS A 592 -6.54 -10.95 -14.38
CA HIS A 592 -6.04 -12.27 -14.05
C HIS A 592 -7.11 -13.36 -14.22
N ILE A 593 -8.36 -13.08 -13.77
CA ILE A 593 -9.52 -13.94 -14.01
C ILE A 593 -9.73 -14.12 -15.52
N ALA A 594 -9.66 -13.05 -16.30
CA ALA A 594 -9.82 -13.09 -17.76
C ALA A 594 -8.79 -14.00 -18.45
N LEU A 595 -7.51 -13.90 -18.07
CA LEU A 595 -6.45 -14.77 -18.58
C LEU A 595 -6.71 -16.24 -18.23
N ARG A 596 -7.10 -16.53 -16.98
CA ARG A 596 -7.41 -17.88 -16.52
C ARG A 596 -8.67 -18.45 -17.15
N ALA A 597 -9.64 -17.60 -17.44
CA ALA A 597 -10.82 -17.98 -18.21
C ALA A 597 -10.51 -18.30 -19.68
N GLY A 598 -9.26 -18.12 -20.13
CA GLY A 598 -8.80 -18.47 -21.49
C GLY A 598 -8.83 -17.31 -22.49
N PHE A 599 -9.06 -16.08 -22.05
CA PHE A 599 -9.01 -14.89 -22.91
C PHE A 599 -7.56 -14.38 -23.05
N THR A 600 -6.72 -15.10 -23.77
CA THR A 600 -5.28 -14.82 -23.90
C THR A 600 -4.96 -13.75 -24.95
N MET A 601 -5.82 -13.60 -25.98
CA MET A 601 -5.64 -12.58 -27.01
C MET A 601 -5.94 -11.17 -26.49
N PRO A 602 -5.19 -10.11 -26.89
CA PRO A 602 -5.35 -8.76 -26.36
C PRO A 602 -6.78 -8.21 -26.39
N ARG A 603 -7.49 -8.37 -27.50
CA ARG A 603 -8.90 -7.96 -27.62
C ARG A 603 -9.81 -8.66 -26.61
N GLY A 604 -9.74 -9.99 -26.58
CA GLY A 604 -10.55 -10.79 -25.64
C GLY A 604 -10.18 -10.52 -24.19
N HIS A 605 -8.88 -10.34 -23.91
CA HIS A 605 -8.39 -10.05 -22.57
C HIS A 605 -8.89 -8.69 -22.07
N LEU A 606 -8.84 -7.63 -22.88
CA LEU A 606 -9.33 -6.31 -22.50
C LEU A 606 -10.85 -6.31 -22.26
N LEU A 607 -11.63 -6.89 -23.18
CA LEU A 607 -13.09 -6.99 -23.04
C LEU A 607 -13.51 -7.83 -21.84
N ALA A 608 -12.89 -9.00 -21.67
CA ALA A 608 -13.18 -9.88 -20.54
C ALA A 608 -12.78 -9.20 -19.21
N SER A 609 -11.63 -8.55 -19.15
CA SER A 609 -11.19 -7.82 -17.95
C SER A 609 -12.19 -6.72 -17.58
N PHE A 610 -12.61 -5.91 -18.55
CA PHE A 610 -13.59 -4.86 -18.34
C PHE A 610 -14.91 -5.44 -17.78
N LEU A 611 -15.43 -6.49 -18.38
CA LEU A 611 -16.68 -7.14 -17.93
C LEU A 611 -16.53 -7.78 -16.54
N PHE A 612 -15.43 -8.49 -16.27
CA PHE A 612 -15.20 -9.05 -14.93
C PHE A 612 -15.06 -7.96 -13.87
N GLY A 613 -14.41 -6.85 -14.19
CA GLY A 613 -14.32 -5.69 -13.30
C GLY A 613 -15.70 -5.08 -13.01
N ALA A 614 -16.54 -4.91 -14.03
CA ALA A 614 -17.90 -4.42 -13.89
C ALA A 614 -18.76 -5.37 -13.03
N VAL A 615 -18.68 -6.69 -13.27
CA VAL A 615 -19.38 -7.72 -12.48
C VAL A 615 -18.93 -7.70 -11.02
N LEU A 616 -17.63 -7.62 -10.77
CA LEU A 616 -17.08 -7.57 -9.41
C LEU A 616 -17.60 -6.35 -8.66
N MET A 617 -17.64 -5.19 -9.30
CA MET A 617 -18.11 -3.97 -8.67
C MET A 617 -19.64 -3.92 -8.50
N ALA A 618 -20.40 -4.54 -9.39
CA ALA A 618 -21.84 -4.71 -9.20
C ALA A 618 -22.15 -5.60 -7.97
N LEU A 619 -21.39 -6.69 -7.80
CA LEU A 619 -21.48 -7.56 -6.64
C LEU A 619 -21.07 -6.82 -5.35
N SER A 620 -20.01 -6.02 -5.41
CA SER A 620 -19.52 -5.21 -4.30
C SER A 620 -20.56 -4.14 -3.88
N ASP A 621 -21.20 -3.48 -4.84
CA ASP A 621 -22.24 -2.49 -4.56
C ASP A 621 -23.48 -3.13 -3.88
N LEU A 622 -23.91 -4.29 -4.38
CA LEU A 622 -24.99 -5.04 -3.75
C LEU A 622 -24.65 -5.42 -2.30
N GLY A 623 -23.44 -5.95 -2.07
CA GLY A 623 -22.95 -6.30 -0.74
C GLY A 623 -22.87 -5.08 0.19
N ALA A 624 -22.30 -3.99 -0.29
CA ALA A 624 -22.11 -2.76 0.49
C ALA A 624 -23.43 -2.16 1.02
N ARG A 625 -24.52 -2.32 0.28
CA ARG A 625 -25.84 -1.81 0.65
C ARG A 625 -26.67 -2.75 1.51
N THR A 626 -26.38 -4.06 1.46
CA THR A 626 -27.31 -5.04 2.02
C THR A 626 -26.79 -5.74 3.27
N VAL A 627 -25.48 -5.88 3.43
CA VAL A 627 -24.91 -6.70 4.52
C VAL A 627 -25.14 -6.08 5.90
N THR A 628 -24.98 -4.77 6.05
CA THR A 628 -25.03 -4.06 7.34
C THR A 628 -26.16 -3.03 7.44
N PHE A 629 -27.25 -3.22 6.70
CA PHE A 629 -28.39 -2.30 6.78
C PHE A 629 -28.73 -1.91 8.25
N PRO A 630 -28.97 -0.63 8.56
CA PRO A 630 -29.13 0.51 7.66
C PRO A 630 -27.84 1.22 7.25
N TYR A 631 -26.70 0.79 7.75
CA TYR A 631 -25.40 1.40 7.45
C TYR A 631 -24.83 0.84 6.13
N GLU A 632 -24.24 1.72 5.35
CA GLU A 632 -23.52 1.34 4.14
C GLU A 632 -22.04 1.13 4.41
N LEU A 633 -21.51 0.02 3.94
CA LEU A 633 -20.08 -0.25 4.00
C LEU A 633 -19.36 0.22 2.72
N PRO A 634 -18.04 0.53 2.81
CA PRO A 634 -17.28 0.93 1.65
C PRO A 634 -17.25 -0.13 0.55
N LEU A 635 -17.37 0.31 -0.71
CA LEU A 635 -17.27 -0.56 -1.89
C LEU A 635 -15.92 -1.30 -1.96
N GLY A 636 -14.84 -0.61 -1.58
CA GLY A 636 -13.48 -1.16 -1.56
C GLY A 636 -13.34 -2.38 -0.67
N LEU A 637 -14.06 -2.44 0.44
CA LEU A 637 -14.10 -3.61 1.32
C LEU A 637 -14.63 -4.84 0.60
N PHE A 638 -15.79 -4.73 -0.06
CA PHE A 638 -16.39 -5.87 -0.75
C PHE A 638 -15.59 -6.30 -1.97
N ALA A 639 -14.98 -5.35 -2.68
CA ALA A 639 -14.05 -5.67 -3.76
C ALA A 639 -12.84 -6.46 -3.24
N ALA A 640 -12.27 -6.07 -2.09
CA ALA A 640 -11.17 -6.79 -1.45
C ALA A 640 -11.60 -8.16 -0.91
N LEU A 641 -12.77 -8.25 -0.24
CA LEU A 641 -13.31 -9.49 0.30
C LEU A 641 -13.65 -10.52 -0.81
N ALA A 642 -14.14 -10.07 -1.96
CA ALA A 642 -14.37 -10.94 -3.11
C ALA A 642 -13.04 -11.36 -3.76
N GLY A 643 -12.07 -10.46 -3.73
CA GLY A 643 -10.77 -10.62 -4.38
C GLY A 643 -9.81 -11.54 -3.68
N ALA A 644 -9.65 -11.36 -2.39
CA ALA A 644 -8.65 -12.07 -1.62
C ALA A 644 -8.85 -13.59 -1.62
N PRO A 645 -10.07 -14.16 -1.36
CA PRO A 645 -10.28 -15.60 -1.41
C PRO A 645 -9.98 -16.21 -2.78
N TYR A 646 -10.33 -15.49 -3.86
CA TYR A 646 -10.03 -15.97 -5.22
C TYR A 646 -8.52 -16.12 -5.46
N LEU A 647 -7.72 -15.13 -5.08
CA LEU A 647 -6.27 -15.20 -5.28
C LEU A 647 -5.62 -16.21 -4.33
N ILE A 648 -6.15 -16.37 -3.11
CA ILE A 648 -5.74 -17.42 -2.17
C ILE A 648 -5.99 -18.81 -2.79
N TRP A 649 -7.19 -19.05 -3.29
CA TRP A 649 -7.54 -20.30 -3.97
C TRP A 649 -6.66 -20.56 -5.20
N LEU A 650 -6.35 -19.49 -5.93
CA LEU A 650 -5.50 -19.57 -7.11
C LEU A 650 -4.05 -19.94 -6.75
N SER A 651 -3.50 -19.36 -5.68
CA SER A 651 -2.15 -19.69 -5.20
C SER A 651 -2.04 -21.11 -4.67
N GLY A 652 -3.16 -21.71 -4.24
CA GLY A 652 -3.22 -23.08 -3.73
C GLY A 652 -3.34 -24.18 -4.80
N ARG A 653 -3.70 -23.85 -6.04
CA ARG A 653 -3.98 -24.85 -7.12
C ARG A 653 -2.82 -25.13 -8.10
N ARG A 654 -1.64 -24.56 -7.92
CA ARG A 654 -0.47 -24.82 -8.78
C ARG A 654 0.61 -25.64 -8.09
#